data_4f381d83ae89f96b5ccabc724e0da8dd
#
_entry.id   4f381d83ae89f96b5ccabc724e0da8dd
#
_cell.length_a   1.000
_cell.length_b   1.000
_cell.length_c   1.000
_cell.angle_alpha   90.00
_cell.angle_beta   90.00
_cell.angle_gamma   90.00
#
_symmetry.space_group_name_H-M   'P 1'
#
loop_
_entity.id
_entity.type
_entity.pdbx_description
1 polymer ?
#
loop_
_entity_poly.entity_id
_entity_poly.type
_entity_poly.pdbx_seq_one_letter_code
_entity_poly.pdbx_strand_id
1 'polypeptide(L)'
;MSRSIKQLLLCLAAAAAMTVSGTVYAEDTTENTAADTAAEEEKPAEKAKRTETKEKAELSAEDAEKYLDKIGSADGFDVYHKDKDFDDALWEKAGGKPENKKDYTEEQQLLADKITSLKKLGELVIIDKKTGNAAASFKSGSKCSDGKFWLSEAGRFFIVTDEKASKVVRLRQIISSLDSSCAFLSEDRRTLELLDRDMKGNGEVFRFGGTEDGRRVYKSDKGFAWVTEDKKHFLGAFRYGAENDELRMIIDDRSAVFGIEVRKTGYIWWSSPLEASQDRAATGLLAEELRSSNMLRYGVPLSRSGNNVLRSGSDSDCKFTVSDIKDGIRIVYDYNGAGFSVPVEYTLEGDHLRAAVKVSEIKETKSSNVATEMTVLGSFGAASDKEEGYFVVPDGCGALIRFNNNRSFQNNIYQQRVYGGDVTAVPQTRGAVTEQIYLPVYGIVKEDNALLAVAAKGDSNAYLTANVSKQSNSSYNICNFTFVLRGTDSFYMSGSSNERYTVFESGGIKSDDIEMLYYPISEKGADYADIAARYRQYLLEEQGVRIRSRADDVAVYLRLYGGVMKKKPILGIPVAQKTSVTGYGQAADIISSLSNGGVDNMVVSYKNWTDDGIRNKVDTDAKPSGRLGGKKDFGRLTGLMEEKGFSFYPVSDNRDFCSGNGYYSFTDTAVRISGSYSRIMSYDRAYGIPNGFRKNMSLLSPRYFGRAFGDIEKNYSKKGLKGVSLSSLTTSLYGDYGKKSISRAKAETMLEEGFSKLDGSLGEGILAEGANAYALPYVSRISDVPVSSSRFDLFDEDIPFYQMVLHGVIPYSAEAVNSSPDPEKLALLAAASGSCISFDMICEDADVLKDTEFDGLYYANHRYWTETAAKEYSLLEPMLASVSDSFITDYTRDGNTITTVYSNGTETVTDLDECTVSWQGGVIDLNGIS
;
A
#
# COMPACT_ATOMS: atom_id res chain seq x y z
N MET A 1 -19.77 4.23 -54.57
CA MET A 1 -19.34 4.20 -53.20
C MET A 1 -17.94 3.58 -53.10
N SER A 2 -16.97 4.40 -52.83
CA SER A 2 -15.56 4.13 -53.03
C SER A 2 -14.94 3.22 -51.94
N ARG A 3 -13.86 2.56 -52.28
CA ARG A 3 -13.05 1.68 -51.41
C ARG A 3 -12.69 2.32 -50.05
N SER A 4 -12.66 3.63 -49.96
CA SER A 4 -12.35 4.39 -48.74
C SER A 4 -13.39 4.27 -47.63
N ILE A 5 -14.70 4.09 -47.98
CA ILE A 5 -15.76 3.96 -46.97
C ILE A 5 -15.74 2.56 -46.30
N LYS A 6 -15.34 1.53 -47.08
CA LYS A 6 -15.18 0.17 -46.53
C LYS A 6 -13.95 0.05 -45.57
N GLN A 7 -12.89 0.81 -45.82
CA GLN A 7 -11.75 0.86 -44.92
C GLN A 7 -12.07 1.64 -43.63
N LEU A 8 -12.86 2.71 -43.71
CA LEU A 8 -13.29 3.47 -42.53
C LEU A 8 -14.24 2.66 -41.64
N LEU A 9 -15.12 1.85 -42.21
CA LEU A 9 -16.02 0.94 -41.51
C LEU A 9 -15.27 -0.25 -40.87
N LEU A 10 -14.18 -0.72 -41.48
CA LEU A 10 -13.31 -1.73 -40.87
C LEU A 10 -12.48 -1.17 -39.72
N CYS A 11 -12.02 0.08 -39.80
CA CYS A 11 -11.33 0.74 -38.73
C CYS A 11 -12.24 1.06 -37.50
N LEU A 12 -13.51 1.39 -37.77
CA LEU A 12 -14.51 1.60 -36.72
C LEU A 12 -14.92 0.29 -36.02
N ALA A 13 -14.96 -0.83 -36.74
CA ALA A 13 -15.20 -2.15 -36.14
C ALA A 13 -14.00 -2.66 -35.31
N ALA A 14 -12.78 -2.31 -35.68
CA ALA A 14 -11.58 -2.65 -34.95
C ALA A 14 -11.43 -1.80 -33.66
N ALA A 15 -11.90 -0.55 -33.69
CA ALA A 15 -11.90 0.31 -32.51
C ALA A 15 -12.95 -0.09 -31.45
N ALA A 16 -14.06 -0.69 -31.88
CA ALA A 16 -15.09 -1.22 -30.98
C ALA A 16 -14.72 -2.57 -30.34
N ALA A 17 -13.74 -3.27 -30.91
CA ALA A 17 -13.27 -4.56 -30.38
C ALA A 17 -12.14 -4.46 -29.36
N MET A 18 -11.61 -3.24 -29.05
CA MET A 18 -10.50 -3.03 -28.13
C MET A 18 -10.92 -2.54 -26.74
N THR A 19 -12.21 -2.50 -26.43
CA THR A 19 -12.71 -2.02 -25.13
C THR A 19 -13.37 -3.09 -24.26
N VAL A 20 -13.23 -4.38 -24.57
CA VAL A 20 -13.73 -5.44 -23.68
C VAL A 20 -12.70 -6.58 -23.63
N SER A 21 -11.80 -6.52 -22.68
CA SER A 21 -11.16 -7.71 -22.13
C SER A 21 -11.01 -7.53 -20.62
N GLY A 22 -12.16 -7.46 -19.94
CA GLY A 22 -12.28 -7.82 -18.56
C GLY A 22 -12.67 -9.29 -18.50
N THR A 23 -12.00 -10.05 -17.69
CA THR A 23 -12.25 -11.46 -17.38
C THR A 23 -13.70 -11.64 -16.93
N VAL A 24 -14.47 -12.36 -17.71
CA VAL A 24 -15.80 -12.80 -17.35
C VAL A 24 -15.67 -14.06 -16.51
N TYR A 25 -16.01 -13.99 -15.25
CA TYR A 25 -16.45 -15.14 -14.47
C TYR A 25 -17.95 -15.31 -14.72
N ALA A 26 -18.34 -16.50 -15.14
CA ALA A 26 -19.74 -16.86 -15.35
C ALA A 26 -20.47 -16.95 -14.01
N GLU A 27 -21.47 -16.11 -13.83
CA GLU A 27 -22.50 -16.28 -12.81
C GLU A 27 -23.62 -17.15 -13.38
N ASP A 28 -23.87 -18.25 -12.68
CA ASP A 28 -25.06 -19.08 -12.86
C ASP A 28 -26.17 -18.50 -11.99
N THR A 29 -27.09 -17.80 -12.60
CA THR A 29 -28.34 -17.37 -11.95
C THR A 29 -29.45 -18.37 -12.28
N THR A 30 -29.86 -19.13 -11.27
CA THR A 30 -31.09 -19.91 -11.28
C THR A 30 -32.27 -19.04 -10.84
N GLU A 31 -33.11 -18.64 -11.75
CA GLU A 31 -34.47 -18.21 -11.45
C GLU A 31 -35.45 -19.40 -11.51
N ASN A 32 -36.17 -19.58 -10.41
CA ASN A 32 -37.31 -20.46 -10.27
C ASN A 32 -38.53 -19.89 -11.00
N THR A 33 -39.12 -20.63 -11.91
CA THR A 33 -40.57 -20.61 -12.12
C THR A 33 -41.10 -22.00 -12.42
N ALA A 34 -42.14 -22.33 -11.72
CA ALA A 34 -42.84 -23.59 -11.73
C ALA A 34 -43.80 -23.73 -12.98
N ALA A 35 -43.97 -24.92 -13.34
CA ALA A 35 -45.20 -25.64 -13.74
C ALA A 35 -45.17 -26.39 -15.09
N ASP A 36 -45.46 -27.63 -14.92
CA ASP A 36 -46.32 -28.58 -15.66
C ASP A 36 -45.75 -29.47 -16.78
N THR A 37 -45.76 -30.71 -16.34
CA THR A 37 -46.14 -31.97 -17.03
C THR A 37 -45.62 -32.26 -18.42
N ALA A 38 -44.89 -33.34 -18.56
CA ALA A 38 -45.30 -34.60 -19.19
C ALA A 38 -44.12 -35.60 -19.36
N ALA A 39 -44.36 -36.83 -19.18
CA ALA A 39 -43.49 -38.01 -19.22
C ALA A 39 -42.89 -38.26 -20.63
N GLU A 40 -41.66 -38.80 -20.65
CA GLU A 40 -41.34 -40.08 -21.30
C GLU A 40 -39.85 -40.44 -21.31
N GLU A 41 -39.60 -41.64 -20.87
CA GLU A 41 -38.58 -42.63 -21.27
C GLU A 41 -37.09 -42.47 -20.86
N GLU A 42 -36.73 -43.33 -19.99
CA GLU A 42 -35.40 -43.75 -19.56
C GLU A 42 -34.49 -44.29 -20.65
N LYS A 43 -33.19 -43.93 -20.56
CA LYS A 43 -32.09 -44.89 -20.83
C LYS A 43 -30.96 -44.66 -19.82
N PRO A 44 -30.31 -45.73 -19.33
CA PRO A 44 -29.57 -45.75 -18.08
C PRO A 44 -28.10 -45.32 -18.29
N ALA A 45 -27.65 -44.35 -17.48
CA ALA A 45 -26.24 -44.11 -17.26
C ALA A 45 -25.74 -44.97 -16.11
N GLU A 46 -24.63 -45.64 -16.32
CA GLU A 46 -23.93 -46.53 -15.40
C GLU A 46 -23.77 -45.92 -14.01
N LYS A 47 -24.37 -46.51 -13.02
CA LYS A 47 -24.12 -46.28 -11.59
C LYS A 47 -22.71 -46.83 -11.26
N ALA A 48 -21.75 -45.95 -11.06
CA ALA A 48 -20.58 -46.34 -10.28
C ALA A 48 -21.08 -46.76 -8.88
N LYS A 49 -20.94 -48.04 -8.57
CA LYS A 49 -21.23 -48.62 -7.29
C LYS A 49 -20.31 -47.98 -6.24
N ARG A 50 -20.83 -47.03 -5.44
CA ARG A 50 -20.32 -46.80 -4.10
C ARG A 50 -20.63 -48.02 -3.26
N THR A 51 -19.63 -48.83 -3.03
CA THR A 51 -19.69 -49.90 -2.02
C THR A 51 -19.57 -49.22 -0.65
N GLU A 52 -20.70 -48.81 -0.10
CA GLU A 52 -20.84 -48.65 1.34
C GLU A 52 -20.94 -50.06 1.94
N THR A 53 -19.83 -50.62 2.33
CA THR A 53 -19.81 -51.77 3.23
C THR A 53 -20.16 -51.27 4.63
N LYS A 54 -21.45 -51.19 4.94
CA LYS A 54 -21.95 -51.26 6.31
C LYS A 54 -21.75 -52.68 6.81
N GLU A 55 -20.55 -53.09 7.13
CA GLU A 55 -20.33 -54.19 8.03
C GLU A 55 -20.68 -53.72 9.44
N LYS A 56 -21.82 -54.11 9.98
CA LYS A 56 -22.10 -54.05 11.40
C LYS A 56 -20.97 -54.83 12.09
N ALA A 57 -20.11 -54.11 12.81
CA ALA A 57 -19.09 -54.75 13.61
C ALA A 57 -19.78 -55.47 14.77
N GLU A 58 -19.82 -56.78 14.71
CA GLU A 58 -20.33 -57.66 15.80
C GLU A 58 -19.24 -57.82 16.86
N LEU A 59 -18.96 -56.79 17.63
CA LEU A 59 -18.07 -56.85 18.80
C LEU A 59 -18.81 -56.27 20.01
N SER A 60 -18.91 -57.10 21.06
CA SER A 60 -19.52 -56.68 22.34
C SER A 60 -18.53 -55.88 23.20
N ALA A 61 -19.05 -55.14 24.17
CA ALA A 61 -18.24 -54.42 25.16
C ALA A 61 -17.35 -55.36 25.98
N GLU A 62 -17.86 -56.54 26.35
CA GLU A 62 -17.11 -57.56 27.08
C GLU A 62 -15.92 -58.11 26.26
N ASP A 63 -16.14 -58.31 24.96
CA ASP A 63 -15.08 -58.71 24.04
C ASP A 63 -14.05 -57.65 23.84
N ALA A 64 -14.47 -56.35 23.70
CA ALA A 64 -13.56 -55.25 23.57
C ALA A 64 -12.68 -55.09 24.81
N GLU A 65 -13.27 -55.20 26.00
CA GLU A 65 -12.54 -55.07 27.27
C GLU A 65 -11.57 -56.25 27.51
N LYS A 66 -11.89 -57.44 26.96
CA LYS A 66 -11.04 -58.59 27.06
C LYS A 66 -9.87 -58.67 26.09
N TYR A 67 -10.06 -58.17 24.88
CA TYR A 67 -9.13 -58.36 23.76
C TYR A 67 -8.45 -57.08 23.22
N LEU A 68 -8.93 -55.90 23.60
CA LEU A 68 -8.41 -54.62 23.13
C LEU A 68 -8.02 -53.72 24.32
N ASP A 69 -7.12 -52.78 24.09
CA ASP A 69 -6.70 -51.83 25.11
C ASP A 69 -7.64 -50.64 25.19
N LYS A 70 -8.30 -50.46 26.35
CA LYS A 70 -9.17 -49.33 26.55
C LYS A 70 -8.36 -48.06 26.72
N ILE A 71 -8.50 -47.14 25.81
CA ILE A 71 -7.75 -45.90 25.79
C ILE A 71 -8.54 -44.67 26.23
N GLY A 72 -9.87 -44.77 26.36
CA GLY A 72 -10.67 -43.66 26.87
C GLY A 72 -12.17 -43.93 26.87
N SER A 73 -12.88 -42.93 27.38
CA SER A 73 -14.35 -42.97 27.54
C SER A 73 -14.84 -41.51 27.36
N ALA A 74 -15.85 -41.33 26.53
CA ALA A 74 -16.44 -40.01 26.32
C ALA A 74 -17.92 -40.13 25.85
N ASP A 75 -18.76 -39.21 26.32
CA ASP A 75 -20.15 -38.99 25.85
C ASP A 75 -21.01 -40.30 25.69
N GLY A 76 -20.81 -41.27 26.57
CA GLY A 76 -21.57 -42.53 26.52
C GLY A 76 -20.93 -43.64 25.66
N PHE A 77 -19.72 -43.43 25.20
CA PHE A 77 -18.92 -44.38 24.44
C PHE A 77 -17.62 -44.73 25.14
N ASP A 78 -17.18 -45.99 24.97
CA ASP A 78 -15.83 -46.42 25.31
C ASP A 78 -15.01 -46.61 24.05
N VAL A 79 -13.73 -46.25 24.11
CA VAL A 79 -12.83 -46.31 22.98
C VAL A 79 -11.67 -47.22 23.27
N TYR A 80 -11.48 -48.17 22.37
CA TYR A 80 -10.46 -49.19 22.47
C TYR A 80 -9.50 -49.12 21.31
N HIS A 81 -8.23 -49.36 21.57
CA HIS A 81 -7.17 -49.49 20.59
C HIS A 81 -6.81 -50.91 20.31
N LYS A 82 -6.58 -51.21 19.04
CA LYS A 82 -6.13 -52.53 18.58
C LYS A 82 -4.71 -52.35 18.02
N ASP A 83 -3.72 -52.83 18.75
CA ASP A 83 -2.34 -52.78 18.30
C ASP A 83 -2.10 -53.56 17.01
N LYS A 84 -1.07 -53.24 16.26
CA LYS A 84 -0.71 -53.94 15.02
C LYS A 84 -0.42 -55.41 15.24
N ASP A 85 0.20 -55.72 16.37
CA ASP A 85 0.63 -57.07 16.75
C ASP A 85 -0.33 -57.71 17.77
N PHE A 86 -1.59 -57.24 17.81
CA PHE A 86 -2.58 -57.71 18.78
C PHE A 86 -2.82 -59.21 18.70
N ASP A 87 -2.71 -59.83 17.53
CA ASP A 87 -2.95 -61.25 17.38
C ASP A 87 -1.81 -62.09 17.98
N ASP A 88 -0.56 -61.65 17.82
CA ASP A 88 0.61 -62.30 18.42
C ASP A 88 0.57 -62.21 19.96
N ALA A 89 0.22 -61.03 20.49
CA ALA A 89 0.04 -60.82 21.94
C ALA A 89 -1.08 -61.66 22.53
N LEU A 90 -2.19 -61.85 21.81
CA LEU A 90 -3.28 -62.74 22.26
C LEU A 90 -2.91 -64.18 22.23
N TRP A 91 -2.18 -64.65 21.20
CA TRP A 91 -1.69 -66.02 21.14
C TRP A 91 -0.63 -66.28 22.21
N GLU A 92 0.23 -65.41 22.53
CA GLU A 92 1.22 -65.47 23.58
C GLU A 92 0.54 -65.67 24.96
N LYS A 93 -0.50 -64.87 25.26
CA LYS A 93 -1.32 -64.99 26.47
C LYS A 93 -2.03 -66.33 26.54
N ALA A 94 -2.31 -66.98 25.43
CA ALA A 94 -2.98 -68.27 25.33
C ALA A 94 -2.01 -69.47 25.27
N GLY A 95 -0.71 -69.24 25.59
CA GLY A 95 0.33 -70.26 25.62
C GLY A 95 0.97 -70.56 24.28
N GLY A 96 0.83 -69.70 23.31
CA GLY A 96 1.40 -69.78 21.96
C GLY A 96 0.40 -70.40 20.95
N LYS A 97 0.66 -70.07 19.70
CA LYS A 97 -0.15 -70.57 18.57
C LYS A 97 0.38 -71.90 18.08
N PRO A 98 -0.46 -72.99 18.16
CA PRO A 98 -0.05 -74.26 17.63
C PRO A 98 0.20 -74.21 16.10
N GLU A 99 1.18 -75.01 15.61
CA GLU A 99 1.55 -75.06 14.20
C GLU A 99 0.42 -75.54 13.28
N ASN A 100 -0.43 -76.41 13.75
CA ASN A 100 -1.54 -76.92 12.97
C ASN A 100 -2.90 -76.62 13.58
N LYS A 101 -3.85 -76.12 12.78
CA LYS A 101 -5.22 -75.86 13.21
C LYS A 101 -5.97 -77.10 13.84
N LYS A 102 -5.51 -78.33 13.54
CA LYS A 102 -6.09 -79.57 14.10
C LYS A 102 -5.70 -79.78 15.54
N ASP A 103 -4.70 -79.16 16.03
CA ASP A 103 -4.16 -79.26 17.38
C ASP A 103 -4.71 -78.16 18.33
N TYR A 104 -5.67 -77.30 17.86
CA TYR A 104 -6.32 -76.32 18.66
C TYR A 104 -7.24 -76.91 19.70
N THR A 105 -7.10 -76.45 20.94
CA THR A 105 -8.15 -76.71 21.98
C THR A 105 -9.41 -75.91 21.62
N GLU A 106 -10.54 -76.24 22.26
CA GLU A 106 -11.80 -75.54 22.07
C GLU A 106 -11.64 -74.05 22.36
N GLU A 107 -10.88 -73.63 23.41
CA GLU A 107 -10.59 -72.28 23.77
C GLU A 107 -9.71 -71.58 22.73
N GLN A 108 -8.74 -72.30 22.20
CA GLN A 108 -7.87 -71.83 21.15
C GLN A 108 -8.61 -71.65 19.80
N GLN A 109 -9.55 -72.50 19.51
CA GLN A 109 -10.41 -72.35 18.33
C GLN A 109 -11.30 -71.10 18.45
N LEU A 110 -11.91 -70.91 19.64
CA LEU A 110 -12.74 -69.73 19.92
C LEU A 110 -11.89 -68.39 19.81
N LEU A 111 -10.66 -68.44 20.32
CA LEU A 111 -9.73 -67.31 20.21
C LEU A 111 -9.35 -66.99 18.73
N ALA A 112 -9.08 -68.05 17.94
CA ALA A 112 -8.77 -67.93 16.52
C ALA A 112 -9.92 -67.27 15.73
N ASP A 113 -11.15 -67.68 16.01
CA ASP A 113 -12.35 -67.14 15.39
C ASP A 113 -12.56 -65.65 15.82
N LYS A 114 -12.27 -65.37 17.09
CA LYS A 114 -12.34 -63.99 17.60
C LYS A 114 -11.28 -63.08 17.00
N ILE A 115 -10.02 -63.55 16.91
CA ILE A 115 -8.93 -62.83 16.24
C ILE A 115 -9.28 -62.54 14.78
N THR A 116 -9.91 -63.53 14.10
CA THR A 116 -10.37 -63.34 12.72
C THR A 116 -11.44 -62.27 12.59
N SER A 117 -12.35 -62.18 13.57
CA SER A 117 -13.34 -61.11 13.63
C SER A 117 -12.73 -59.75 13.94
N LEU A 118 -11.79 -59.69 14.89
CA LEU A 118 -11.08 -58.47 15.27
C LEU A 118 -10.19 -57.93 14.14
N LYS A 119 -9.63 -58.81 13.29
CA LYS A 119 -8.85 -58.41 12.10
C LYS A 119 -9.66 -57.59 11.09
N LYS A 120 -10.97 -57.77 11.06
CA LYS A 120 -11.87 -56.99 10.18
C LYS A 120 -12.10 -55.55 10.67
N LEU A 121 -11.85 -55.28 11.95
CA LEU A 121 -12.04 -53.98 12.57
C LEU A 121 -10.83 -53.07 12.32
N GLY A 122 -11.03 -51.75 12.34
CA GLY A 122 -9.97 -50.74 12.32
C GLY A 122 -9.12 -50.78 13.59
N GLU A 123 -8.10 -49.90 13.65
CA GLU A 123 -7.21 -49.77 14.82
C GLU A 123 -7.93 -49.17 16.03
N LEU A 124 -8.93 -48.31 15.81
CA LEU A 124 -9.79 -47.76 16.85
C LEU A 124 -11.17 -48.38 16.76
N VAL A 125 -11.67 -48.85 17.88
CA VAL A 125 -13.01 -49.42 18.02
C VAL A 125 -13.79 -48.64 19.09
N ILE A 126 -14.98 -48.21 18.72
CA ILE A 126 -15.85 -47.42 19.58
C ILE A 126 -17.05 -48.26 19.99
N ILE A 127 -17.21 -48.44 21.28
CA ILE A 127 -18.32 -49.20 21.88
C ILE A 127 -19.34 -48.22 22.47
N ASP A 128 -20.60 -48.35 22.09
CA ASP A 128 -21.71 -47.62 22.70
C ASP A 128 -22.09 -48.27 24.04
N LYS A 129 -21.94 -47.54 25.13
CA LYS A 129 -22.24 -48.00 26.49
C LYS A 129 -23.71 -48.42 26.72
N LYS A 130 -24.64 -47.84 25.96
CA LYS A 130 -26.06 -48.16 26.08
C LYS A 130 -26.43 -49.51 25.43
N THR A 131 -25.82 -49.76 24.28
CA THR A 131 -26.10 -50.97 23.50
C THR A 131 -25.13 -52.09 23.80
N GLY A 132 -23.95 -51.77 24.37
CA GLY A 132 -22.88 -52.71 24.62
C GLY A 132 -22.20 -53.25 23.35
N ASN A 133 -22.43 -52.62 22.19
CA ASN A 133 -21.93 -53.08 20.91
C ASN A 133 -21.03 -52.04 20.24
N ALA A 134 -20.21 -52.50 19.29
CA ALA A 134 -19.38 -51.61 18.48
C ALA A 134 -20.25 -50.69 17.63
N ALA A 135 -20.13 -49.39 17.85
CA ALA A 135 -20.81 -48.35 17.08
C ALA A 135 -20.06 -48.00 15.80
N ALA A 136 -18.73 -48.02 15.85
CA ALA A 136 -17.87 -47.74 14.73
C ALA A 136 -16.45 -48.30 14.91
N SER A 137 -15.71 -48.48 13.80
CA SER A 137 -14.29 -48.78 13.86
C SER A 137 -13.57 -48.03 12.74
N PHE A 138 -12.33 -47.60 13.01
CA PHE A 138 -11.55 -46.75 12.09
C PHE A 138 -10.11 -47.23 11.98
N LYS A 139 -9.53 -47.12 10.79
CA LYS A 139 -8.07 -47.30 10.56
C LYS A 139 -7.36 -46.00 10.82
N SER A 140 -6.14 -46.08 11.33
CA SER A 140 -5.30 -44.88 11.54
C SER A 140 -5.21 -44.08 10.27
N GLY A 141 -5.42 -42.77 10.39
CA GLY A 141 -5.41 -41.82 9.26
C GLY A 141 -6.62 -41.94 8.29
N SER A 142 -7.67 -42.71 8.62
CA SER A 142 -8.90 -42.75 7.84
C SER A 142 -9.57 -41.38 7.84
N LYS A 143 -10.05 -40.94 6.65
CA LYS A 143 -10.92 -39.78 6.55
C LYS A 143 -12.37 -40.19 6.87
N CYS A 144 -12.98 -39.54 7.84
CA CYS A 144 -14.42 -39.43 7.93
C CYS A 144 -14.94 -38.43 6.91
N SER A 145 -16.25 -38.36 6.63
CA SER A 145 -16.79 -37.47 5.60
C SER A 145 -16.36 -35.99 5.81
N ASP A 146 -16.23 -35.56 7.08
CA ASP A 146 -15.84 -34.16 7.44
C ASP A 146 -14.73 -34.12 8.48
N GLY A 147 -13.90 -35.15 8.63
CA GLY A 147 -12.84 -35.16 9.61
C GLY A 147 -11.85 -36.32 9.47
N LYS A 148 -10.89 -36.33 10.38
CA LYS A 148 -9.86 -37.35 10.50
C LYS A 148 -9.80 -37.81 11.95
N PHE A 149 -9.48 -39.08 12.19
CA PHE A 149 -9.06 -39.48 13.51
C PHE A 149 -7.55 -39.80 13.51
N TRP A 150 -6.93 -39.65 14.66
CA TRP A 150 -5.53 -39.96 14.88
C TRP A 150 -5.32 -40.62 16.22
N LEU A 151 -4.33 -41.45 16.27
CA LEU A 151 -3.74 -41.92 17.50
C LEU A 151 -2.43 -41.16 17.72
N SER A 152 -2.29 -40.43 18.82
CA SER A 152 -1.05 -39.77 19.17
C SER A 152 0.00 -40.76 19.68
N GLU A 153 1.29 -40.45 19.50
CA GLU A 153 2.41 -41.24 20.05
C GLU A 153 2.36 -41.38 21.59
N ALA A 154 1.68 -40.46 22.27
CA ALA A 154 1.46 -40.48 23.70
C ALA A 154 0.30 -41.41 24.15
N GLY A 155 -0.28 -42.17 23.23
CA GLY A 155 -1.44 -43.03 23.52
C GLY A 155 -2.75 -42.26 23.66
N ARG A 156 -2.79 -40.99 23.34
CA ARG A 156 -4.00 -40.17 23.26
C ARG A 156 -4.57 -40.25 21.87
N PHE A 157 -5.90 -40.25 21.73
CA PHE A 157 -6.55 -40.28 20.44
C PHE A 157 -7.51 -39.11 20.30
N PHE A 158 -7.65 -38.65 19.05
CA PHE A 158 -8.54 -37.57 18.70
C PHE A 158 -9.41 -38.03 17.53
N ILE A 159 -10.69 -37.90 17.67
CA ILE A 159 -11.65 -38.15 16.59
C ILE A 159 -12.22 -36.79 16.18
N VAL A 160 -11.96 -36.42 14.95
CA VAL A 160 -12.62 -35.31 14.28
C VAL A 160 -13.83 -35.90 13.58
N THR A 161 -15.02 -35.60 14.07
CA THR A 161 -16.28 -36.23 13.62
C THR A 161 -16.89 -35.44 12.48
N ASP A 162 -17.48 -36.16 11.53
CA ASP A 162 -18.52 -35.60 10.68
C ASP A 162 -19.87 -35.50 11.41
N GLU A 163 -20.78 -34.68 10.91
CA GLU A 163 -22.12 -34.52 11.50
C GLU A 163 -22.93 -35.83 11.56
N LYS A 164 -22.65 -36.79 10.68
CA LYS A 164 -23.36 -38.09 10.64
C LYS A 164 -22.76 -39.09 11.61
N ALA A 165 -21.46 -39.00 11.86
CA ALA A 165 -20.77 -39.80 12.88
C ALA A 165 -20.82 -39.15 14.28
N SER A 166 -21.36 -37.96 14.40
CA SER A 166 -21.39 -37.10 15.62
C SER A 166 -22.11 -37.74 16.82
N LYS A 167 -22.82 -38.85 16.63
CA LYS A 167 -23.43 -39.64 17.73
C LYS A 167 -22.42 -40.50 18.45
N VAL A 168 -21.19 -40.66 17.90
CA VAL A 168 -20.32 -41.74 18.34
C VAL A 168 -19.24 -41.25 19.32
N VAL A 169 -18.50 -40.17 19.03
CA VAL A 169 -17.56 -39.58 20.00
C VAL A 169 -17.38 -38.10 19.69
N ARG A 170 -17.75 -37.25 20.62
CA ARG A 170 -17.39 -35.83 20.59
C ARG A 170 -16.17 -35.60 21.45
N LEU A 171 -14.99 -35.73 20.86
CA LEU A 171 -13.82 -35.09 21.42
C LEU A 171 -13.96 -33.59 21.16
N ARG A 172 -13.78 -32.79 22.18
CA ARG A 172 -14.03 -31.35 22.12
C ARG A 172 -12.88 -30.66 21.43
N GLN A 173 -12.80 -30.81 20.14
CA GLN A 173 -11.87 -30.08 19.32
C GLN A 173 -12.32 -28.63 19.19
N ILE A 174 -11.38 -27.70 19.35
CA ILE A 174 -11.53 -26.32 18.98
C ILE A 174 -10.97 -26.17 17.57
N ILE A 175 -11.69 -25.50 16.69
CA ILE A 175 -11.17 -25.16 15.35
C ILE A 175 -10.04 -24.15 15.53
N SER A 176 -8.83 -24.49 15.06
CA SER A 176 -7.71 -23.55 15.08
C SER A 176 -7.96 -22.41 14.11
N SER A 177 -7.78 -21.19 14.57
CA SER A 177 -7.84 -20.00 13.74
C SER A 177 -6.54 -19.73 12.99
N LEU A 178 -5.40 -20.17 13.50
CA LEU A 178 -4.05 -19.86 13.01
C LEU A 178 -3.25 -21.08 12.57
N ASP A 179 -3.90 -22.09 12.18
CA ASP A 179 -3.56 -23.19 11.30
C ASP A 179 -2.34 -24.10 11.52
N SER A 180 -1.55 -23.99 12.53
CA SER A 180 -0.43 -24.93 12.73
C SER A 180 -0.65 -25.94 13.86
N SER A 181 -1.67 -25.73 14.68
CA SER A 181 -1.92 -26.56 15.85
C SER A 181 -3.35 -27.11 15.88
N CYS A 182 -3.50 -28.34 16.40
CA CYS A 182 -4.80 -28.87 16.79
C CYS A 182 -5.02 -28.60 18.27
N ALA A 183 -6.04 -27.81 18.60
CA ALA A 183 -6.37 -27.41 19.96
C ALA A 183 -7.54 -28.26 20.52
N PHE A 184 -7.36 -28.80 21.69
CA PHE A 184 -8.34 -29.69 22.36
C PHE A 184 -8.61 -29.23 23.79
N LEU A 185 -9.88 -29.08 24.14
CA LEU A 185 -10.31 -28.83 25.52
C LEU A 185 -10.63 -30.12 26.26
N SER A 186 -10.22 -30.16 27.53
CA SER A 186 -10.69 -31.21 28.44
C SER A 186 -12.21 -31.14 28.66
N GLU A 187 -12.79 -32.23 29.18
CA GLU A 187 -14.22 -32.36 29.41
C GLU A 187 -14.77 -31.26 30.35
N ASP A 188 -14.02 -30.98 31.42
CA ASP A 188 -14.29 -29.91 32.37
C ASP A 188 -13.93 -28.50 31.86
N ARG A 189 -13.34 -28.44 30.65
CA ARG A 189 -12.90 -27.18 30.00
C ARG A 189 -11.84 -26.38 30.80
N ARG A 190 -11.12 -27.04 31.69
CA ARG A 190 -10.05 -26.43 32.51
C ARG A 190 -8.67 -26.62 31.94
N THR A 191 -8.53 -27.52 30.98
CA THR A 191 -7.25 -27.81 30.34
C THR A 191 -7.38 -27.69 28.85
N LEU A 192 -6.43 -27.02 28.22
CA LEU A 192 -6.25 -26.92 26.78
C LEU A 192 -4.97 -27.67 26.42
N GLU A 193 -5.05 -28.58 25.46
CA GLU A 193 -3.90 -29.31 24.92
C GLU A 193 -3.70 -28.93 23.46
N LEU A 194 -2.46 -28.59 23.10
CA LEU A 194 -2.08 -28.28 21.72
C LEU A 194 -1.16 -29.38 21.18
N LEU A 195 -1.48 -29.85 19.99
CA LEU A 195 -0.66 -30.81 19.23
C LEU A 195 -0.23 -30.19 17.93
N ASP A 196 0.88 -30.68 17.41
CA ASP A 196 1.31 -30.35 16.06
C ASP A 196 0.27 -30.78 15.02
N ARG A 197 0.29 -30.15 13.85
CA ARG A 197 -0.59 -30.48 12.73
C ARG A 197 -0.53 -31.97 12.34
N ASP A 198 0.64 -32.59 12.48
CA ASP A 198 0.86 -34.01 12.23
C ASP A 198 0.42 -34.91 13.40
N MET A 199 -0.05 -34.32 14.48
CA MET A 199 -0.48 -35.00 15.70
C MET A 199 0.61 -35.90 16.34
N LYS A 200 1.89 -35.47 16.17
CA LYS A 200 3.05 -36.20 16.71
C LYS A 200 3.55 -35.54 17.99
N GLY A 201 4.11 -36.34 18.88
CA GLY A 201 4.73 -35.89 20.11
C GLY A 201 3.76 -35.69 21.28
N ASN A 202 4.27 -35.24 22.41
CA ASN A 202 3.51 -34.84 23.58
C ASN A 202 2.93 -33.45 23.37
N GLY A 203 1.63 -33.31 23.53
CA GLY A 203 0.95 -32.03 23.44
C GLY A 203 1.41 -31.05 24.52
N GLU A 204 1.44 -29.76 24.20
CA GLU A 204 1.62 -28.71 25.20
C GLU A 204 0.29 -28.49 25.94
N VAL A 205 0.37 -28.45 27.27
CA VAL A 205 -0.81 -28.41 28.13
C VAL A 205 -0.88 -27.05 28.84
N PHE A 206 -1.99 -26.38 28.68
CA PHE A 206 -2.32 -25.09 29.31
C PHE A 206 -3.49 -25.29 30.29
N ARG A 207 -3.49 -24.58 31.41
CA ARG A 207 -4.54 -24.62 32.44
C ARG A 207 -5.35 -23.33 32.42
N PHE A 208 -6.66 -23.43 32.61
CA PHE A 208 -7.54 -22.27 32.65
C PHE A 208 -7.12 -21.30 33.75
N GLY A 209 -6.85 -20.08 33.36
CA GLY A 209 -6.41 -18.98 34.22
C GLY A 209 -7.44 -17.88 34.43
N GLY A 210 -8.53 -17.86 33.65
CA GLY A 210 -9.56 -16.82 33.75
C GLY A 210 -10.19 -16.45 32.41
N THR A 211 -10.96 -15.38 32.41
CA THR A 211 -11.54 -14.76 31.23
C THR A 211 -11.14 -13.31 31.21
N GLU A 212 -10.58 -12.83 30.10
CA GLU A 212 -10.13 -11.46 29.88
C GLU A 212 -10.69 -10.99 28.53
N ASP A 213 -11.30 -9.82 28.47
CA ASP A 213 -11.85 -9.18 27.25
C ASP A 213 -12.65 -10.14 26.35
N GLY A 214 -13.59 -10.89 26.92
CA GLY A 214 -14.41 -11.85 26.18
C GLY A 214 -13.66 -13.10 25.68
N ARG A 215 -12.41 -13.30 26.09
CA ARG A 215 -11.57 -14.45 25.74
C ARG A 215 -11.27 -15.28 26.95
N ARG A 216 -11.22 -16.61 26.77
CA ARG A 216 -10.75 -17.53 27.83
C ARG A 216 -9.23 -17.63 27.73
N VAL A 217 -8.57 -17.40 28.83
CA VAL A 217 -7.11 -17.48 28.96
C VAL A 217 -6.71 -18.79 29.61
N TYR A 218 -5.81 -19.53 29.00
CA TYR A 218 -5.19 -20.73 29.51
C TYR A 218 -3.68 -20.48 29.65
N LYS A 219 -3.08 -20.86 30.78
CA LYS A 219 -1.68 -20.55 31.13
C LYS A 219 -0.85 -21.83 31.23
N SER A 220 0.41 -21.75 30.81
CA SER A 220 1.46 -22.74 31.00
C SER A 220 2.73 -22.10 31.52
N ASP A 221 3.78 -22.88 31.82
CA ASP A 221 5.08 -22.35 32.20
C ASP A 221 5.78 -21.59 31.04
N LYS A 222 5.35 -21.80 29.80
CA LYS A 222 5.96 -21.21 28.60
C LYS A 222 5.20 -20.01 28.05
N GLY A 223 3.96 -19.82 28.50
CA GLY A 223 3.12 -18.74 27.98
C GLY A 223 1.65 -18.96 28.27
N PHE A 224 0.81 -18.43 27.39
CA PHE A 224 -0.64 -18.50 27.53
C PHE A 224 -1.29 -18.78 26.17
N ALA A 225 -2.52 -19.27 26.22
CA ALA A 225 -3.32 -19.53 25.04
C ALA A 225 -4.70 -18.88 25.15
N TRP A 226 -5.19 -18.35 24.07
CA TRP A 226 -6.50 -17.72 23.98
C TRP A 226 -7.50 -18.55 23.20
N VAL A 227 -8.72 -18.60 23.69
CA VAL A 227 -9.86 -19.28 23.10
C VAL A 227 -11.06 -18.35 23.19
N THR A 228 -11.90 -18.32 22.18
CA THR A 228 -13.14 -17.54 22.21
C THR A 228 -14.01 -17.92 23.40
N GLU A 229 -14.84 -16.98 23.91
CA GLU A 229 -15.69 -17.21 25.07
C GLU A 229 -16.66 -18.39 24.87
N ASP A 230 -17.19 -18.54 23.66
CA ASP A 230 -18.05 -19.65 23.25
C ASP A 230 -17.31 -20.99 23.14
N LYS A 231 -15.98 -20.98 23.26
CA LYS A 231 -15.07 -22.14 23.24
C LYS A 231 -15.07 -22.91 21.93
N LYS A 232 -15.39 -22.23 20.83
CA LYS A 232 -15.39 -22.85 19.50
C LYS A 232 -14.13 -22.61 18.72
N HIS A 233 -13.40 -21.52 19.01
CA HIS A 233 -12.25 -21.12 18.23
C HIS A 233 -11.03 -20.94 19.12
N PHE A 234 -9.92 -21.49 18.68
CA PHE A 234 -8.60 -21.28 19.23
C PHE A 234 -7.98 -20.05 18.54
N LEU A 235 -7.55 -19.07 19.32
CA LEU A 235 -7.04 -17.80 18.81
C LEU A 235 -5.52 -17.76 18.72
N GLY A 236 -4.81 -18.64 19.42
CA GLY A 236 -3.36 -18.75 19.41
C GLY A 236 -2.81 -19.16 20.77
N ALA A 237 -1.54 -19.58 20.76
CA ALA A 237 -0.76 -19.80 21.98
C ALA A 237 0.50 -18.94 21.93
N PHE A 238 0.63 -18.06 22.90
CA PHE A 238 1.54 -16.95 22.89
C PHE A 238 2.56 -17.03 24.00
N ARG A 239 3.73 -16.48 23.75
CA ARG A 239 4.73 -16.13 24.74
C ARG A 239 5.03 -14.64 24.70
N TYR A 240 5.54 -14.11 25.79
CA TYR A 240 6.11 -12.77 25.78
C TYR A 240 7.49 -12.79 25.11
N GLY A 241 7.76 -11.80 24.26
CA GLY A 241 9.03 -11.57 23.61
C GLY A 241 9.77 -10.36 24.19
N ALA A 242 10.39 -9.59 23.31
CA ALA A 242 11.04 -8.34 23.69
C ALA A 242 10.06 -7.35 24.29
N GLU A 243 10.54 -6.57 25.27
CA GLU A 243 9.77 -5.48 25.88
C GLU A 243 10.68 -4.30 26.25
N ASN A 244 10.11 -3.12 26.24
CA ASN A 244 10.70 -1.88 26.75
C ASN A 244 9.67 -1.13 27.61
N ASP A 245 9.91 0.14 27.91
CA ASP A 245 9.01 0.92 28.78
C ASP A 245 7.64 1.19 28.12
N GLU A 246 7.56 1.28 26.78
CA GLU A 246 6.38 1.64 26.03
C GLU A 246 5.65 0.43 25.44
N LEU A 247 6.40 -0.57 24.93
CA LEU A 247 5.88 -1.64 24.12
C LEU A 247 6.31 -3.02 24.61
N ARG A 248 5.49 -4.05 24.30
CA ARG A 248 5.82 -5.45 24.54
C ARG A 248 5.37 -6.33 23.39
N MET A 249 6.22 -7.25 22.94
CA MET A 249 5.86 -8.26 21.95
C MET A 249 5.17 -9.46 22.58
N ILE A 250 4.13 -9.95 21.90
CA ILE A 250 3.41 -11.18 22.21
C ILE A 250 3.49 -12.07 20.97
N ILE A 251 4.06 -13.28 21.04
CA ILE A 251 4.49 -14.07 19.89
C ILE A 251 3.88 -15.45 19.93
N ASP A 252 3.29 -15.89 18.82
CA ASP A 252 2.96 -17.28 18.54
C ASP A 252 4.00 -17.89 17.58
N ASP A 253 4.93 -18.66 18.11
CA ASP A 253 6.00 -19.30 17.35
C ASP A 253 5.48 -20.34 16.33
N ARG A 254 4.23 -20.83 16.47
CA ARG A 254 3.64 -21.83 15.60
C ARG A 254 3.01 -21.28 14.34
N SER A 255 2.54 -20.05 14.39
CA SER A 255 1.91 -19.38 13.26
C SER A 255 2.74 -18.23 12.70
N ALA A 256 3.82 -17.85 13.38
CA ALA A 256 4.59 -16.62 13.13
C ALA A 256 3.75 -15.34 13.23
N VAL A 257 2.64 -15.41 13.97
CA VAL A 257 1.81 -14.24 14.29
C VAL A 257 2.30 -13.64 15.60
N PHE A 258 2.34 -12.33 15.65
CA PHE A 258 2.71 -11.60 16.86
C PHE A 258 1.84 -10.37 17.03
N GLY A 259 1.78 -9.88 18.25
CA GLY A 259 1.12 -8.63 18.61
C GLY A 259 2.10 -7.69 19.29
N ILE A 260 1.85 -6.39 19.15
CA ILE A 260 2.56 -5.33 19.86
C ILE A 260 1.58 -4.71 20.84
N GLU A 261 1.79 -4.98 22.11
CA GLU A 261 1.02 -4.41 23.19
C GLU A 261 1.58 -3.04 23.57
N VAL A 262 0.73 -2.03 23.56
CA VAL A 262 1.00 -0.70 24.09
C VAL A 262 0.83 -0.77 25.60
N ARG A 263 1.90 -0.71 26.37
CA ARG A 263 1.89 -0.98 27.83
C ARG A 263 1.02 0.00 28.62
N LYS A 264 0.91 1.23 28.17
CA LYS A 264 0.10 2.28 28.81
C LYS A 264 -1.40 2.00 28.72
N THR A 265 -1.87 1.47 27.60
CA THR A 265 -3.30 1.24 27.32
C THR A 265 -3.70 -0.23 27.40
N GLY A 266 -2.75 -1.15 27.25
CA GLY A 266 -3.00 -2.59 27.11
C GLY A 266 -3.54 -3.00 25.73
N TYR A 267 -3.69 -2.06 24.78
CA TYR A 267 -4.15 -2.37 23.44
C TYR A 267 -3.08 -3.11 22.65
N ILE A 268 -3.49 -4.08 21.83
CA ILE A 268 -2.55 -4.92 21.07
C ILE A 268 -2.80 -4.76 19.58
N TRP A 269 -1.79 -4.30 18.86
CA TRP A 269 -1.75 -4.27 17.41
C TRP A 269 -1.22 -5.60 16.87
N TRP A 270 -2.07 -6.36 16.16
CA TRP A 270 -1.72 -7.69 15.66
C TRP A 270 -1.13 -7.67 14.26
N SER A 271 -0.11 -8.51 14.03
CA SER A 271 0.50 -8.71 12.70
C SER A 271 -0.44 -9.33 11.69
N SER A 272 -1.46 -10.05 12.19
CA SER A 272 -2.55 -10.63 11.42
C SER A 272 -3.77 -10.76 12.33
N PRO A 273 -5.01 -10.63 11.81
CA PRO A 273 -6.21 -10.81 12.62
C PRO A 273 -6.28 -12.21 13.22
N LEU A 274 -6.45 -12.33 14.53
CA LEU A 274 -6.52 -13.63 15.21
C LEU A 274 -7.72 -14.49 14.76
N GLU A 275 -8.76 -13.84 14.28
CA GLU A 275 -9.99 -14.47 13.79
C GLU A 275 -10.02 -14.64 12.25
N ALA A 276 -8.91 -14.42 11.56
CA ALA A 276 -8.82 -14.50 10.09
C ALA A 276 -9.33 -15.84 9.52
N SER A 277 -9.10 -16.96 10.22
CA SER A 277 -9.57 -18.28 9.77
C SER A 277 -11.09 -18.46 9.87
N GLN A 278 -11.79 -17.55 10.54
CA GLN A 278 -13.24 -17.55 10.68
C GLN A 278 -13.92 -16.72 9.59
N ASP A 279 -13.15 -15.95 8.82
CA ASP A 279 -13.67 -15.17 7.70
C ASP A 279 -14.13 -16.12 6.58
N ARG A 280 -15.47 -16.25 6.46
CA ARG A 280 -16.09 -17.10 5.45
C ARG A 280 -16.06 -16.50 4.05
N ALA A 281 -15.83 -15.21 3.94
CA ALA A 281 -15.69 -14.52 2.67
C ALA A 281 -14.33 -14.79 2.03
N ALA A 282 -13.27 -14.83 2.85
CA ALA A 282 -11.92 -15.09 2.36
C ALA A 282 -11.68 -16.56 2.08
N THR A 283 -11.27 -16.89 0.86
CA THR A 283 -10.98 -18.25 0.43
C THR A 283 -9.65 -18.32 -0.32
N GLY A 284 -9.00 -19.50 -0.30
CA GLY A 284 -7.74 -19.74 -1.03
C GLY A 284 -6.64 -18.80 -0.59
N LEU A 285 -5.95 -18.19 -1.55
CA LEU A 285 -4.82 -17.30 -1.32
C LEU A 285 -5.17 -16.10 -0.41
N LEU A 286 -6.36 -15.53 -0.57
CA LEU A 286 -6.79 -14.39 0.25
C LEU A 286 -6.90 -14.75 1.74
N ALA A 287 -7.41 -15.94 2.06
CA ALA A 287 -7.43 -16.44 3.43
C ALA A 287 -6.01 -16.69 3.98
N GLU A 288 -5.07 -17.04 3.12
CA GLU A 288 -3.66 -17.18 3.49
C GLU A 288 -3.01 -15.80 3.71
N GLU A 289 -3.34 -14.80 2.89
CA GLU A 289 -2.88 -13.41 3.03
C GLU A 289 -3.26 -12.82 4.39
N LEU A 290 -4.51 -12.98 4.79
CA LEU A 290 -5.00 -12.48 6.09
C LEU A 290 -4.24 -13.05 7.29
N ARG A 291 -3.67 -14.24 7.14
CA ARG A 291 -2.95 -14.97 8.22
C ARG A 291 -1.43 -14.81 8.14
N SER A 292 -0.94 -14.06 7.17
CA SER A 292 0.49 -13.98 6.88
C SER A 292 1.07 -12.63 7.25
N SER A 293 2.20 -12.64 7.93
CA SER A 293 3.02 -11.44 8.17
C SER A 293 3.98 -11.12 7.01
N ASN A 294 4.10 -12.02 6.02
CA ASN A 294 4.94 -11.81 4.85
C ASN A 294 4.33 -12.40 3.59
N MET A 295 4.42 -11.65 2.50
CA MET A 295 3.97 -12.09 1.19
C MET A 295 5.04 -11.78 0.15
N LEU A 296 5.29 -12.75 -0.74
CA LEU A 296 6.25 -12.64 -1.81
C LEU A 296 5.58 -12.88 -3.16
N ARG A 297 5.76 -11.96 -4.08
CA ARG A 297 5.38 -12.13 -5.48
C ARG A 297 6.63 -12.43 -6.31
N TYR A 298 6.52 -13.38 -7.24
CA TYR A 298 7.60 -13.70 -8.15
C TYR A 298 7.12 -13.86 -9.58
N GLY A 299 8.01 -13.62 -10.51
CA GLY A 299 7.80 -13.83 -11.93
C GLY A 299 8.66 -14.96 -12.49
N VAL A 300 8.25 -15.46 -13.65
CA VAL A 300 9.00 -16.46 -14.42
C VAL A 300 9.53 -15.77 -15.68
N PRO A 301 10.83 -15.45 -15.74
CA PRO A 301 11.44 -14.88 -16.94
C PRO A 301 11.20 -15.74 -18.16
N LEU A 302 11.09 -15.12 -19.33
CA LEU A 302 10.85 -15.75 -20.63
C LEU A 302 9.45 -16.36 -20.82
N SER A 303 8.55 -16.28 -19.83
CA SER A 303 7.13 -16.57 -20.07
C SER A 303 6.44 -15.37 -20.73
N ARG A 304 5.41 -15.61 -21.54
CA ARG A 304 4.65 -14.50 -22.19
C ARG A 304 3.97 -13.58 -21.18
N SER A 305 3.34 -14.17 -20.17
CA SER A 305 2.61 -13.44 -19.12
C SER A 305 3.50 -12.93 -18.00
N GLY A 306 4.77 -13.36 -17.93
CA GLY A 306 5.61 -13.15 -16.77
C GLY A 306 5.29 -14.06 -15.59
N ASN A 307 4.17 -14.80 -15.62
CA ASN A 307 3.65 -15.66 -14.56
C ASN A 307 3.82 -15.01 -13.17
N ASN A 308 3.05 -13.96 -12.93
CA ASN A 308 3.12 -13.23 -11.67
C ASN A 308 2.41 -14.03 -10.56
N VAL A 309 3.18 -14.74 -9.75
CA VAL A 309 2.67 -15.68 -8.74
C VAL A 309 2.91 -15.11 -7.36
N LEU A 310 1.84 -14.99 -6.57
CA LEU A 310 1.90 -14.58 -5.18
C LEU A 310 1.99 -15.79 -4.25
N ARG A 311 2.83 -15.71 -3.22
CA ARG A 311 3.00 -16.68 -2.15
C ARG A 311 2.87 -16.01 -0.79
N SER A 312 2.16 -16.67 0.08
CA SER A 312 1.96 -16.24 1.46
C SER A 312 2.92 -16.96 2.40
N GLY A 313 3.37 -16.31 3.46
CA GLY A 313 4.13 -16.93 4.54
C GLY A 313 3.33 -18.01 5.30
N SER A 314 2.00 -17.99 5.17
CA SER A 314 1.10 -19.05 5.70
C SER A 314 0.77 -20.15 4.69
N ASP A 315 1.33 -20.12 3.47
CA ASP A 315 1.18 -21.19 2.46
C ASP A 315 1.76 -22.51 2.98
N SER A 316 1.12 -23.61 2.66
CA SER A 316 1.55 -24.96 3.04
C SER A 316 2.97 -25.31 2.55
N ASP A 317 3.43 -24.71 1.45
CA ASP A 317 4.79 -24.85 0.90
C ASP A 317 5.80 -23.93 1.59
N CYS A 318 5.37 -22.96 2.36
CA CYS A 318 6.24 -22.09 3.13
C CYS A 318 6.54 -22.71 4.50
N LYS A 319 7.81 -22.79 4.83
CA LYS A 319 8.29 -23.08 6.17
C LYS A 319 8.87 -21.81 6.75
N PHE A 320 8.58 -21.55 8.01
CA PHE A 320 9.19 -20.42 8.69
C PHE A 320 9.91 -20.86 9.96
N THR A 321 10.87 -20.07 10.37
CA THR A 321 11.63 -20.26 11.61
C THR A 321 11.63 -18.94 12.36
N VAL A 322 11.09 -18.96 13.58
CA VAL A 322 11.12 -17.81 14.50
C VAL A 322 12.33 -17.97 15.41
N SER A 323 13.08 -16.92 15.58
CA SER A 323 14.22 -16.85 16.48
C SER A 323 14.25 -15.51 17.19
N ASP A 324 14.57 -15.52 18.48
CA ASP A 324 14.78 -14.30 19.24
C ASP A 324 16.07 -13.61 18.82
N ILE A 325 16.03 -12.30 18.70
CA ILE A 325 17.18 -11.41 18.50
C ILE A 325 17.14 -10.33 19.57
N LYS A 326 18.16 -9.47 19.58
CA LYS A 326 18.16 -8.34 20.50
C LYS A 326 16.95 -7.45 20.21
N ASP A 327 16.20 -7.13 21.24
CA ASP A 327 15.01 -6.27 21.24
C ASP A 327 13.88 -6.71 20.27
N GLY A 328 13.85 -8.01 19.86
CA GLY A 328 12.83 -8.46 18.94
C GLY A 328 12.95 -9.92 18.50
N ILE A 329 12.39 -10.19 17.31
CA ILE A 329 12.42 -11.50 16.67
C ILE A 329 12.86 -11.39 15.22
N ARG A 330 13.46 -12.48 14.72
CA ARG A 330 13.75 -12.70 13.30
C ARG A 330 12.95 -13.90 12.82
N ILE A 331 12.21 -13.71 11.75
CA ILE A 331 11.46 -14.77 11.08
C ILE A 331 12.07 -14.99 9.70
N VAL A 332 12.45 -16.23 9.40
CA VAL A 332 12.93 -16.61 8.06
C VAL A 332 11.82 -17.41 7.39
N TYR A 333 11.34 -16.92 6.25
CA TYR A 333 10.32 -17.57 5.43
C TYR A 333 11.00 -18.30 4.27
N ASP A 334 10.91 -19.63 4.25
CA ASP A 334 11.46 -20.49 3.21
C ASP A 334 10.34 -20.98 2.28
N TYR A 335 10.17 -20.33 1.15
CA TYR A 335 9.23 -20.70 0.08
C TYR A 335 9.86 -21.78 -0.81
N ASN A 336 9.90 -23.00 -0.30
CA ASN A 336 10.67 -24.11 -0.90
C ASN A 336 10.22 -24.44 -2.33
N GLY A 337 8.92 -24.48 -2.60
CA GLY A 337 8.36 -24.72 -3.93
C GLY A 337 8.71 -23.62 -4.93
N ALA A 338 8.74 -22.38 -4.52
CA ALA A 338 9.10 -21.23 -5.35
C ALA A 338 10.62 -20.97 -5.41
N GLY A 339 11.38 -21.42 -4.41
CA GLY A 339 12.85 -21.29 -4.35
C GLY A 339 13.34 -19.96 -3.79
N PHE A 340 12.68 -19.46 -2.74
CA PHE A 340 13.09 -18.23 -2.06
C PHE A 340 13.25 -18.45 -0.57
N SER A 341 14.18 -17.70 0.04
CA SER A 341 14.31 -17.58 1.50
C SER A 341 14.38 -16.09 1.86
N VAL A 342 13.47 -15.66 2.71
CA VAL A 342 13.27 -14.23 3.05
C VAL A 342 13.34 -14.05 4.55
N PRO A 343 14.42 -13.48 5.08
CA PRO A 343 14.52 -13.10 6.49
C PRO A 343 13.86 -11.73 6.72
N VAL A 344 13.08 -11.62 7.80
CA VAL A 344 12.48 -10.38 8.27
C VAL A 344 12.80 -10.22 9.75
N GLU A 345 13.26 -9.05 10.15
CA GLU A 345 13.53 -8.69 11.54
C GLU A 345 12.44 -7.75 12.05
N TYR A 346 11.92 -8.03 13.21
CA TYR A 346 10.93 -7.22 13.91
C TYR A 346 11.50 -6.83 15.26
N THR A 347 11.78 -5.54 15.48
CA THR A 347 12.40 -5.00 16.69
C THR A 347 11.57 -3.89 17.31
N LEU A 348 11.62 -3.77 18.63
CA LEU A 348 11.06 -2.66 19.39
C LEU A 348 12.13 -1.58 19.57
N GLU A 349 11.90 -0.39 19.05
CA GLU A 349 12.82 0.74 19.13
C GLU A 349 12.09 1.94 19.73
N GLY A 350 12.32 2.20 21.04
CA GLY A 350 11.60 3.26 21.75
C GLY A 350 10.08 3.05 21.74
N ASP A 351 9.37 3.95 21.08
CA ASP A 351 7.89 3.98 21.00
C ASP A 351 7.30 3.26 19.78
N HIS A 352 8.13 2.57 18.99
CA HIS A 352 7.66 1.95 17.74
C HIS A 352 8.18 0.54 17.50
N LEU A 353 7.44 -0.17 16.61
CA LEU A 353 7.88 -1.41 15.98
C LEU A 353 8.61 -1.08 14.69
N ARG A 354 9.81 -1.62 14.52
CA ARG A 354 10.54 -1.63 13.27
C ARG A 354 10.46 -3.01 12.63
N ALA A 355 10.03 -3.08 11.37
CA ALA A 355 10.04 -4.28 10.55
C ALA A 355 11.02 -4.08 9.39
N ALA A 356 12.07 -4.88 9.34
CA ALA A 356 13.18 -4.68 8.41
C ALA A 356 13.52 -5.92 7.58
N VAL A 357 13.79 -5.70 6.30
CA VAL A 357 14.29 -6.71 5.38
C VAL A 357 15.56 -6.21 4.71
N LYS A 358 16.65 -6.90 4.95
CA LYS A 358 17.89 -6.69 4.19
C LYS A 358 17.77 -7.42 2.86
N VAL A 359 17.59 -6.66 1.80
CA VAL A 359 17.37 -7.21 0.46
C VAL A 359 18.52 -8.12 -0.01
N SER A 360 19.75 -7.82 0.42
CA SER A 360 20.93 -8.65 0.14
C SER A 360 20.89 -10.05 0.80
N GLU A 361 20.05 -10.25 1.80
CA GLU A 361 19.87 -11.53 2.48
C GLU A 361 18.76 -12.39 1.86
N ILE A 362 17.94 -11.82 0.94
CA ILE A 362 16.95 -12.58 0.17
C ILE A 362 17.70 -13.55 -0.77
N LYS A 363 17.40 -14.83 -0.65
CA LYS A 363 18.01 -15.87 -1.50
C LYS A 363 17.04 -16.29 -2.59
N GLU A 364 17.51 -16.24 -3.84
CA GLU A 364 16.85 -16.79 -5.03
C GLU A 364 17.56 -18.09 -5.40
N THR A 365 17.02 -19.26 -5.03
CA THR A 365 17.68 -20.56 -5.19
C THR A 365 17.33 -21.25 -6.51
N LYS A 366 16.26 -20.81 -7.19
CA LYS A 366 15.83 -21.30 -8.49
C LYS A 366 16.01 -20.22 -9.55
N SER A 367 16.89 -20.43 -10.53
CA SER A 367 17.13 -19.48 -11.63
C SER A 367 15.93 -19.27 -12.55
N SER A 368 14.91 -20.12 -12.47
CA SER A 368 13.66 -19.98 -13.24
C SER A 368 12.73 -18.91 -12.67
N ASN A 369 12.92 -18.50 -11.44
CA ASN A 369 12.02 -17.61 -10.72
C ASN A 369 12.79 -16.37 -10.23
N VAL A 370 12.15 -15.22 -10.30
CA VAL A 370 12.71 -13.95 -9.83
C VAL A 370 11.72 -13.25 -8.90
N ALA A 371 12.17 -12.85 -7.74
CA ALA A 371 11.34 -12.06 -6.80
C ALA A 371 11.03 -10.69 -7.42
N THR A 372 9.77 -10.28 -7.38
CA THR A 372 9.30 -9.03 -8.00
C THR A 372 8.74 -8.04 -7.00
N GLU A 373 7.97 -8.51 -6.04
CA GLU A 373 7.34 -7.66 -5.02
C GLU A 373 7.29 -8.38 -3.68
N MET A 374 7.24 -7.61 -2.61
CA MET A 374 7.10 -8.12 -1.26
C MET A 374 6.21 -7.21 -0.43
N THR A 375 5.32 -7.83 0.36
CA THR A 375 4.51 -7.13 1.35
C THR A 375 4.93 -7.60 2.75
N VAL A 376 5.30 -6.67 3.60
CA VAL A 376 5.65 -6.92 5.00
C VAL A 376 4.49 -6.47 5.86
N LEU A 377 4.03 -7.31 6.79
CA LEU A 377 2.91 -7.02 7.68
C LEU A 377 1.65 -6.56 6.93
N GLY A 378 1.28 -7.28 5.87
CA GLY A 378 0.19 -6.88 4.98
C GLY A 378 -1.18 -6.72 5.65
N SER A 379 -1.41 -7.38 6.78
CA SER A 379 -2.65 -7.31 7.56
C SER A 379 -2.45 -6.70 8.95
N PHE A 380 -1.35 -5.97 9.18
CA PHE A 380 -1.08 -5.33 10.47
C PHE A 380 -2.13 -4.27 10.78
N GLY A 381 -2.76 -4.38 11.94
CA GLY A 381 -3.80 -3.47 12.36
C GLY A 381 -5.12 -3.58 11.57
N ALA A 382 -5.28 -4.64 10.73
CA ALA A 382 -6.52 -4.85 9.99
C ALA A 382 -7.75 -4.78 10.89
N ALA A 383 -8.82 -4.15 10.39
CA ALA A 383 -10.08 -3.98 11.12
C ALA A 383 -11.17 -4.87 10.50
N SER A 384 -11.92 -5.57 11.34
CA SER A 384 -13.05 -6.40 10.91
C SER A 384 -14.24 -5.55 10.44
N ASP A 385 -15.22 -6.19 9.80
CA ASP A 385 -16.48 -5.56 9.39
C ASP A 385 -17.40 -5.14 10.56
N LYS A 386 -16.95 -5.32 11.80
CA LYS A 386 -17.67 -4.96 13.03
C LYS A 386 -17.01 -3.79 13.76
N GLU A 387 -15.79 -3.45 13.40
CA GLU A 387 -15.01 -2.39 14.04
C GLU A 387 -15.25 -1.06 13.32
N GLU A 388 -15.26 0.02 14.08
CA GLU A 388 -15.39 1.38 13.59
C GLU A 388 -14.03 2.06 13.49
N GLY A 389 -13.89 2.96 12.53
CA GLY A 389 -12.65 3.68 12.30
C GLY A 389 -12.42 4.03 10.83
N TYR A 390 -11.19 4.37 10.52
CA TYR A 390 -10.80 4.79 9.17
C TYR A 390 -9.29 4.62 8.92
N PHE A 391 -8.94 4.62 7.65
CA PHE A 391 -7.56 4.82 7.20
C PHE A 391 -7.33 6.27 6.80
N VAL A 392 -6.14 6.76 7.10
CA VAL A 392 -5.59 8.02 6.56
C VAL A 392 -4.67 7.65 5.41
N VAL A 393 -4.95 8.17 4.22
CA VAL A 393 -4.11 7.96 3.03
C VAL A 393 -3.61 9.30 2.50
N PRO A 394 -2.32 9.44 2.15
CA PRO A 394 -1.71 10.72 1.79
C PRO A 394 -1.83 10.98 0.27
N ASP A 395 -3.00 10.79 -0.31
CA ASP A 395 -3.30 11.08 -1.71
C ASP A 395 -3.57 12.58 -1.87
N GLY A 396 -2.76 13.28 -2.64
CA GLY A 396 -2.83 14.73 -2.75
C GLY A 396 -2.68 15.42 -1.40
N CYS A 397 -3.71 16.16 -0.96
CA CYS A 397 -3.72 16.75 0.38
C CYS A 397 -3.86 15.71 1.50
N GLY A 398 -4.51 14.59 1.21
CA GLY A 398 -4.86 13.51 2.12
C GLY A 398 -6.35 13.20 2.09
N ALA A 399 -6.70 11.94 2.40
CA ALA A 399 -8.08 11.49 2.44
C ALA A 399 -8.33 10.45 3.54
N LEU A 400 -9.59 10.35 3.96
CA LEU A 400 -10.07 9.31 4.86
C LEU A 400 -10.81 8.22 4.08
N ILE A 401 -10.56 6.97 4.46
CA ILE A 401 -11.33 5.80 4.03
C ILE A 401 -11.97 5.19 5.27
N ARG A 402 -13.25 5.41 5.49
CA ARG A 402 -13.98 4.87 6.64
C ARG A 402 -14.14 3.36 6.48
N PHE A 403 -14.01 2.63 7.57
CA PHE A 403 -14.26 1.19 7.55
C PHE A 403 -15.71 0.91 7.16
N ASN A 404 -15.91 -0.16 6.42
CA ASN A 404 -17.24 -0.64 6.07
C ASN A 404 -18.12 0.40 5.33
N ASN A 405 -17.52 1.32 4.58
CA ASN A 405 -18.22 2.42 3.91
C ASN A 405 -19.15 2.01 2.76
N ASN A 406 -19.30 0.71 2.50
CA ASN A 406 -20.15 0.13 1.46
C ASN A 406 -19.79 0.55 0.01
N ARG A 407 -18.58 1.00 -0.24
CA ARG A 407 -18.07 1.36 -1.56
C ARG A 407 -17.36 0.20 -2.27
N SER A 408 -17.49 -1.01 -1.72
CA SER A 408 -16.83 -2.22 -2.22
C SER A 408 -17.36 -2.77 -3.55
N PHE A 409 -18.54 -2.33 -3.99
CA PHE A 409 -19.23 -2.86 -5.17
C PHE A 409 -18.55 -2.55 -6.51
N GLN A 410 -17.58 -1.66 -6.54
CA GLN A 410 -16.90 -1.27 -7.77
C GLN A 410 -15.62 -2.05 -8.07
N ASN A 411 -15.21 -2.98 -7.21
CA ASN A 411 -13.94 -3.71 -7.30
C ASN A 411 -12.70 -2.82 -7.47
N ASN A 412 -12.79 -1.56 -7.06
CA ASN A 412 -11.71 -0.60 -7.18
C ASN A 412 -10.90 -0.57 -5.89
N ILE A 413 -9.84 -1.35 -5.85
CA ILE A 413 -8.83 -1.25 -4.78
C ILE A 413 -8.07 0.05 -4.99
N TYR A 414 -7.93 0.86 -3.93
CA TYR A 414 -7.00 1.98 -3.98
C TYR A 414 -5.58 1.44 -3.98
N GLN A 415 -4.83 1.71 -5.04
CA GLN A 415 -3.43 1.32 -5.14
C GLN A 415 -2.65 2.41 -5.87
N GLN A 416 -1.76 3.08 -5.16
CA GLN A 416 -0.96 4.16 -5.69
C GLN A 416 0.52 3.99 -5.35
N ARG A 417 1.37 4.36 -6.30
CA ARG A 417 2.81 4.34 -6.08
C ARG A 417 3.24 5.57 -5.29
N VAL A 418 4.06 5.35 -4.27
CA VAL A 418 4.72 6.43 -3.53
C VAL A 418 5.61 7.22 -4.50
N TYR A 419 5.56 8.55 -4.39
CA TYR A 419 6.27 9.49 -5.27
C TYR A 419 5.85 9.39 -6.75
N GLY A 420 4.61 8.97 -7.01
CA GLY A 420 4.07 8.84 -8.36
C GLY A 420 4.64 7.68 -9.18
N GLY A 421 4.10 7.46 -10.37
CA GLY A 421 4.54 6.42 -11.29
C GLY A 421 5.95 6.65 -11.82
N ASP A 422 6.68 5.57 -12.14
CA ASP A 422 7.95 5.68 -12.87
C ASP A 422 7.69 6.13 -14.30
N VAL A 423 7.99 7.39 -14.60
CA VAL A 423 7.77 7.99 -15.92
C VAL A 423 8.60 7.34 -17.05
N THR A 424 9.59 6.48 -16.73
CA THR A 424 10.28 5.68 -17.73
C THR A 424 9.41 4.52 -18.24
N ALA A 425 8.51 4.01 -17.41
CA ALA A 425 7.85 2.73 -17.64
C ALA A 425 6.61 2.83 -18.53
N VAL A 426 5.91 3.96 -18.55
CA VAL A 426 4.59 4.06 -19.18
C VAL A 426 4.50 5.23 -20.15
N PRO A 427 4.00 5.05 -21.38
CA PRO A 427 3.38 6.15 -22.09
C PRO A 427 2.25 6.64 -21.19
N GLN A 428 2.30 7.90 -20.79
CA GLN A 428 1.25 8.49 -19.98
C GLN A 428 -0.08 8.35 -20.72
N THR A 429 -0.86 7.38 -20.30
CA THR A 429 -2.27 7.33 -20.66
C THR A 429 -3.01 8.29 -19.73
N ARG A 430 -4.18 8.74 -20.15
CA ARG A 430 -5.09 9.47 -19.25
C ARG A 430 -5.25 8.66 -17.97
N GLY A 431 -4.64 9.10 -16.90
CA GLY A 431 -4.84 8.52 -15.57
C GLY A 431 -6.17 8.97 -15.00
N ALA A 432 -6.87 8.05 -14.36
CA ALA A 432 -8.05 8.38 -13.56
C ALA A 432 -7.66 9.08 -12.23
N VAL A 433 -6.41 8.93 -11.82
CA VAL A 433 -5.87 9.52 -10.59
C VAL A 433 -5.07 10.76 -10.98
N THR A 434 -5.45 11.89 -10.43
CA THR A 434 -4.88 13.20 -10.74
C THR A 434 -3.78 13.57 -9.76
N GLU A 435 -3.87 13.09 -8.51
CA GLU A 435 -2.94 13.39 -7.43
C GLU A 435 -1.97 12.24 -7.18
N GLN A 436 -0.85 12.53 -6.51
CA GLN A 436 0.14 11.54 -6.14
C GLN A 436 0.29 11.42 -4.63
N ILE A 437 0.94 10.35 -4.18
CA ILE A 437 1.40 10.19 -2.81
C ILE A 437 2.74 10.89 -2.64
N TYR A 438 2.77 11.97 -1.88
CA TYR A 438 3.97 12.75 -1.57
C TYR A 438 4.72 12.23 -0.34
N LEU A 439 4.00 11.62 0.61
CA LEU A 439 4.51 11.15 1.89
C LEU A 439 4.40 9.62 1.98
N PRO A 440 5.47 8.89 2.35
CA PRO A 440 5.46 7.43 2.38
C PRO A 440 4.84 6.90 3.69
N VAL A 441 3.60 7.27 3.97
CA VAL A 441 2.90 6.96 5.22
C VAL A 441 1.48 6.52 5.00
N TYR A 442 0.89 5.88 5.98
CA TYR A 442 -0.55 5.79 6.17
C TYR A 442 -0.89 5.78 7.66
N GLY A 443 -2.13 6.10 7.98
CA GLY A 443 -2.64 6.04 9.34
C GLY A 443 -3.77 5.02 9.47
N ILE A 444 -3.94 4.49 10.66
CA ILE A 444 -5.10 3.68 11.07
C ILE A 444 -5.65 4.29 12.34
N VAL A 445 -6.92 4.65 12.34
CA VAL A 445 -7.67 4.96 13.56
C VAL A 445 -8.72 3.89 13.72
N LYS A 446 -8.70 3.21 14.87
CA LYS A 446 -9.53 2.07 15.16
C LYS A 446 -10.08 2.18 16.57
N GLU A 447 -11.36 2.47 16.67
CA GLU A 447 -11.99 2.85 17.93
C GLU A 447 -11.25 4.04 18.58
N ASP A 448 -10.74 3.89 19.81
CA ASP A 448 -9.99 4.91 20.55
C ASP A 448 -8.45 4.82 20.33
N ASN A 449 -7.98 4.05 19.36
CA ASN A 449 -6.55 3.78 19.15
C ASN A 449 -6.10 4.24 17.77
N ALA A 450 -4.93 4.87 17.69
CA ALA A 450 -4.35 5.30 16.43
C ALA A 450 -2.96 4.70 16.20
N LEU A 451 -2.59 4.56 14.93
CA LEU A 451 -1.31 4.03 14.49
C LEU A 451 -0.82 4.81 13.27
N LEU A 452 0.41 5.27 13.31
CA LEU A 452 1.14 5.77 12.14
C LEU A 452 2.04 4.66 11.60
N ALA A 453 1.98 4.41 10.30
CA ALA A 453 2.88 3.52 9.58
C ALA A 453 3.72 4.32 8.58
N VAL A 454 5.04 4.17 8.64
CA VAL A 454 6.02 4.89 7.79
C VAL A 454 6.85 3.89 7.02
N ALA A 455 6.92 4.02 5.69
CA ALA A 455 7.92 3.33 4.89
C ALA A 455 9.22 4.15 4.93
N ALA A 456 10.10 3.83 5.89
CA ALA A 456 11.32 4.58 6.15
C ALA A 456 12.45 4.27 5.18
N LYS A 457 12.45 3.06 4.58
CA LYS A 457 13.34 2.66 3.49
C LYS A 457 12.61 1.81 2.47
N GLY A 458 13.02 1.92 1.22
CA GLY A 458 12.39 1.26 0.08
C GLY A 458 11.14 1.98 -0.42
N ASP A 459 10.78 3.09 0.19
CA ASP A 459 9.63 3.95 -0.12
C ASP A 459 9.59 4.36 -1.59
N SER A 460 10.74 4.68 -2.21
CA SER A 460 10.87 4.96 -3.65
C SER A 460 10.29 3.86 -4.55
N ASN A 461 10.20 2.64 -4.05
CA ASN A 461 9.68 1.49 -4.76
C ASN A 461 8.38 0.92 -4.15
N ALA A 462 7.75 1.63 -3.22
CA ALA A 462 6.55 1.19 -2.55
C ALA A 462 5.26 1.53 -3.30
N TYR A 463 4.25 0.70 -3.12
CA TYR A 463 2.84 0.99 -3.40
C TYR A 463 2.06 1.00 -2.10
N LEU A 464 1.25 2.02 -1.90
CA LEU A 464 0.22 2.00 -0.87
C LEU A 464 -1.03 1.34 -1.43
N THR A 465 -1.57 0.38 -0.70
CA THR A 465 -2.82 -0.30 -1.06
C THR A 465 -3.79 -0.19 0.10
N ALA A 466 -5.04 0.21 -0.18
CA ALA A 466 -6.12 0.21 0.79
C ALA A 466 -7.38 -0.38 0.19
N ASN A 467 -8.08 -1.20 0.99
CA ASN A 467 -9.37 -1.75 0.64
C ASN A 467 -10.26 -1.91 1.87
N VAL A 468 -11.57 -1.83 1.65
CA VAL A 468 -12.57 -1.96 2.70
C VAL A 468 -13.16 -3.36 2.72
N SER A 469 -13.82 -3.72 3.82
CA SER A 469 -14.52 -5.00 3.96
C SER A 469 -15.48 -5.25 2.80
N LYS A 470 -15.66 -6.51 2.41
CA LYS A 470 -16.46 -6.99 1.27
C LYS A 470 -15.91 -6.63 -0.11
N GLN A 471 -14.95 -5.72 -0.21
CA GLN A 471 -14.11 -5.60 -1.37
C GLN A 471 -13.15 -6.80 -1.40
N SER A 472 -12.73 -7.29 -2.50
CA SER A 472 -11.82 -8.45 -2.58
C SER A 472 -12.29 -9.71 -1.82
N ASN A 473 -13.60 -9.85 -1.55
CA ASN A 473 -14.18 -10.98 -0.83
C ASN A 473 -13.53 -11.26 0.54
N SER A 474 -13.30 -10.24 1.33
CA SER A 474 -12.84 -10.32 2.73
C SER A 474 -13.74 -9.52 3.65
N SER A 475 -13.86 -9.95 4.91
CA SER A 475 -14.56 -9.20 5.96
C SER A 475 -13.65 -8.19 6.68
N TYR A 476 -12.44 -7.95 6.17
CA TYR A 476 -11.48 -7.05 6.78
C TYR A 476 -11.20 -5.81 5.92
N ASN A 477 -11.03 -4.69 6.62
CA ASN A 477 -10.49 -3.44 6.09
C ASN A 477 -8.97 -3.50 6.25
N ILE A 478 -8.20 -3.24 5.19
CA ILE A 478 -6.74 -3.44 5.16
C ILE A 478 -6.08 -2.26 4.45
N CYS A 479 -5.00 -1.76 5.05
CA CYS A 479 -4.10 -0.79 4.43
C CYS A 479 -2.65 -1.23 4.63
N ASN A 480 -1.83 -1.22 3.58
CA ASN A 480 -0.45 -1.67 3.65
C ASN A 480 0.42 -1.12 2.52
N PHE A 481 1.74 -1.28 2.69
CA PHE A 481 2.71 -1.08 1.62
C PHE A 481 3.17 -2.41 1.02
N THR A 482 3.27 -2.42 -0.32
CA THR A 482 3.95 -3.46 -1.09
C THR A 482 5.16 -2.85 -1.78
N PHE A 483 6.31 -3.51 -1.65
CA PHE A 483 7.60 -3.03 -2.15
C PHE A 483 8.01 -3.77 -3.42
N VAL A 484 8.36 -3.04 -4.47
CA VAL A 484 8.88 -3.58 -5.72
C VAL A 484 10.35 -3.90 -5.58
N LEU A 485 10.69 -5.18 -5.55
CA LEU A 485 12.05 -5.68 -5.50
C LEU A 485 12.73 -5.66 -6.87
N ARG A 486 11.95 -5.85 -7.93
CA ARG A 486 12.42 -5.94 -9.29
C ARG A 486 11.39 -5.35 -10.25
N GLY A 487 11.79 -4.34 -10.98
CA GLY A 487 10.92 -3.67 -11.95
C GLY A 487 10.54 -4.58 -13.13
N THR A 488 9.37 -4.31 -13.70
CA THR A 488 8.87 -5.01 -14.90
C THR A 488 8.46 -4.02 -15.98
N ASP A 489 8.53 -4.46 -17.24
CA ASP A 489 8.06 -3.69 -18.39
C ASP A 489 7.51 -4.63 -19.47
N SER A 490 6.89 -4.08 -20.48
CA SER A 490 6.36 -4.81 -21.62
C SER A 490 7.25 -4.65 -22.85
N PHE A 491 7.59 -5.75 -23.47
CA PHE A 491 8.31 -5.78 -24.74
C PHE A 491 7.42 -6.39 -25.82
N TYR A 492 7.35 -5.75 -26.99
CA TYR A 492 6.57 -6.17 -28.13
C TYR A 492 7.51 -6.58 -29.27
N MET A 493 7.54 -7.87 -29.65
CA MET A 493 8.53 -8.43 -30.55
C MET A 493 8.34 -7.98 -32.01
N SER A 494 7.09 -7.80 -32.44
CA SER A 494 6.77 -7.38 -33.82
C SER A 494 5.92 -6.10 -33.89
N GLY A 495 5.77 -5.38 -32.80
CA GLY A 495 4.85 -4.25 -32.67
C GLY A 495 3.39 -4.66 -32.59
N SER A 496 3.07 -5.96 -32.58
CA SER A 496 1.73 -6.50 -32.38
C SER A 496 1.42 -6.70 -30.91
N SER A 497 0.23 -6.32 -30.46
CA SER A 497 -0.24 -6.56 -29.09
C SER A 497 -0.28 -8.05 -28.72
N ASN A 498 -0.39 -8.95 -29.69
CA ASN A 498 -0.43 -10.39 -29.48
C ASN A 498 0.95 -11.00 -29.15
N GLU A 499 2.04 -10.26 -29.34
CA GLU A 499 3.41 -10.69 -29.07
C GLU A 499 4.03 -9.88 -27.91
N ARG A 500 3.22 -9.55 -26.92
CA ARG A 500 3.67 -8.91 -25.69
C ARG A 500 4.36 -9.92 -24.79
N TYR A 501 5.56 -9.58 -24.34
CA TYR A 501 6.33 -10.29 -23.33
C TYR A 501 6.53 -9.39 -22.12
N THR A 502 6.45 -9.97 -20.93
CA THR A 502 6.87 -9.28 -19.71
C THR A 502 8.39 -9.46 -19.57
N VAL A 503 9.08 -8.35 -19.46
CA VAL A 503 10.53 -8.31 -19.21
C VAL A 503 10.77 -7.81 -17.80
N PHE A 504 11.77 -8.37 -17.16
CA PHE A 504 12.17 -8.05 -15.79
C PHE A 504 13.47 -7.27 -15.81
N GLU A 505 13.64 -6.41 -14.82
CA GLU A 505 14.94 -5.77 -14.58
C GLU A 505 16.03 -6.81 -14.45
N SER A 506 17.12 -6.63 -15.18
CA SER A 506 18.22 -7.59 -15.27
C SER A 506 19.14 -7.55 -14.07
N GLY A 507 19.74 -8.71 -13.74
CA GLY A 507 20.63 -8.87 -12.59
C GLY A 507 19.88 -9.28 -11.32
N GLY A 508 20.49 -9.09 -10.16
CA GLY A 508 19.86 -9.33 -8.85
C GLY A 508 18.85 -8.25 -8.48
N ILE A 509 18.30 -8.35 -7.28
CA ILE A 509 17.46 -7.32 -6.69
C ILE A 509 18.29 -6.04 -6.50
N LYS A 510 17.76 -4.90 -6.90
CA LYS A 510 18.44 -3.59 -6.86
C LYS A 510 17.66 -2.53 -6.10
N SER A 511 16.55 -2.90 -5.46
CA SER A 511 15.87 -2.04 -4.51
C SER A 511 16.74 -1.83 -3.27
N ASP A 512 16.49 -0.78 -2.54
CA ASP A 512 17.05 -0.60 -1.20
C ASP A 512 16.47 -1.63 -0.23
N ASP A 513 17.09 -1.75 0.96
CA ASP A 513 16.52 -2.46 2.07
C ASP A 513 15.12 -1.91 2.39
N ILE A 514 14.26 -2.76 2.91
CA ILE A 514 12.90 -2.38 3.30
C ILE A 514 12.89 -2.14 4.80
N GLU A 515 12.33 -1.01 5.20
CA GLU A 515 12.13 -0.68 6.60
C GLU A 515 10.78 0.00 6.81
N MET A 516 9.92 -0.65 7.58
CA MET A 516 8.64 -0.10 8.03
C MET A 516 8.72 0.23 9.51
N LEU A 517 8.28 1.42 9.87
CA LEU A 517 8.13 1.86 11.26
C LEU A 517 6.65 1.99 11.58
N TYR A 518 6.23 1.42 12.69
CA TYR A 518 4.85 1.46 13.16
C TYR A 518 4.81 2.11 14.53
N TYR A 519 4.22 3.28 14.62
CA TYR A 519 4.11 4.09 15.83
C TYR A 519 2.69 4.01 16.39
N PRO A 520 2.42 3.19 17.41
CA PRO A 520 1.18 3.28 18.15
C PRO A 520 1.10 4.62 18.89
N ILE A 521 -0.02 5.31 18.76
CA ILE A 521 -0.26 6.58 19.46
C ILE A 521 -1.03 6.24 20.73
N SER A 522 -0.40 6.52 21.89
CA SER A 522 -0.87 6.06 23.19
C SER A 522 -1.91 6.97 23.86
N GLU A 523 -2.28 8.05 23.22
CA GLU A 523 -3.31 8.96 23.68
C GLU A 523 -4.69 8.38 23.34
N LYS A 524 -5.57 8.37 24.36
CA LYS A 524 -6.95 7.89 24.15
C LYS A 524 -7.73 8.87 23.28
N GLY A 525 -8.36 8.36 22.24
CA GLY A 525 -9.12 9.15 21.28
C GLY A 525 -8.26 9.88 20.26
N ALA A 526 -7.00 9.43 20.08
CA ALA A 526 -6.11 9.94 19.06
C ALA A 526 -6.72 9.77 17.65
N ASP A 527 -6.53 10.78 16.81
CA ASP A 527 -7.09 10.87 15.48
C ASP A 527 -6.03 11.13 14.38
N TYR A 528 -6.49 11.57 13.20
CA TYR A 528 -5.58 11.86 12.09
C TYR A 528 -4.67 13.09 12.34
N ALA A 529 -5.07 13.99 13.23
CA ALA A 529 -4.24 15.14 13.60
C ALA A 529 -3.03 14.70 14.43
N ASP A 530 -3.23 13.76 15.36
CA ASP A 530 -2.16 13.16 16.13
C ASP A 530 -1.21 12.34 15.25
N ILE A 531 -1.77 11.62 14.24
CA ILE A 531 -0.97 10.91 13.24
C ILE A 531 -0.09 11.89 12.45
N ALA A 532 -0.64 13.03 12.01
CA ALA A 532 0.12 14.07 11.32
C ALA A 532 1.19 14.68 12.22
N ALA A 533 0.87 14.96 13.49
CA ALA A 533 1.81 15.48 14.48
C ALA A 533 2.97 14.49 14.73
N ARG A 534 2.68 13.18 14.87
CA ARG A 534 3.72 12.15 15.04
C ARG A 534 4.62 12.02 13.81
N TYR A 535 4.06 12.12 12.61
CA TYR A 535 4.86 12.08 11.38
C TYR A 535 5.70 13.36 11.21
N ARG A 536 5.17 14.53 11.54
CA ARG A 536 5.96 15.78 11.60
C ARG A 536 7.15 15.66 12.55
N GLN A 537 6.95 15.07 13.74
CA GLN A 537 8.02 14.80 14.67
C GLN A 537 9.11 13.89 14.07
N TYR A 538 8.71 12.80 13.40
CA TYR A 538 9.63 11.91 12.67
C TYR A 538 10.45 12.68 11.61
N LEU A 539 9.84 13.55 10.83
CA LEU A 539 10.53 14.36 9.83
C LEU A 539 11.58 15.29 10.46
N LEU A 540 11.25 15.91 11.58
CA LEU A 540 12.13 16.86 12.28
C LEU A 540 13.28 16.15 13.00
N GLU A 541 13.01 15.03 13.68
CA GLU A 541 13.98 14.36 14.53
C GLU A 541 14.86 13.36 13.77
N GLU A 542 14.29 12.65 12.77
CA GLU A 542 14.97 11.53 12.11
C GLU A 542 15.31 11.80 10.64
N GLN A 543 14.53 12.63 9.93
CA GLN A 543 14.74 12.89 8.51
C GLN A 543 15.51 14.21 8.23
N GLY A 544 15.87 14.96 9.26
CA GLY A 544 16.66 16.17 9.12
C GLY A 544 15.91 17.35 8.48
N VAL A 545 14.60 17.32 8.44
CA VAL A 545 13.77 18.47 8.04
C VAL A 545 13.96 19.58 9.06
N ARG A 546 14.13 20.80 8.57
CA ARG A 546 14.39 21.98 9.43
C ARG A 546 13.18 22.90 9.41
N ILE A 547 12.88 23.51 10.54
CA ILE A 547 11.87 24.57 10.61
C ILE A 547 12.40 25.79 9.84
N ARG A 548 11.69 26.14 8.78
CA ARG A 548 11.98 27.25 7.89
C ARG A 548 10.92 28.35 7.96
N SER A 549 9.72 28.00 8.45
CA SER A 549 8.65 28.96 8.69
C SER A 549 9.04 29.98 9.75
N ARG A 550 8.59 31.21 9.57
CA ARG A 550 8.83 32.32 10.48
C ARG A 550 7.51 33.02 10.73
N ALA A 551 7.43 33.72 11.84
CA ALA A 551 6.33 34.60 12.10
C ALA A 551 6.19 35.63 10.95
N ASP A 552 4.96 35.95 10.60
CA ASP A 552 4.60 36.91 9.55
C ASP A 552 5.14 36.57 8.13
N ASP A 553 5.53 35.30 7.86
CA ASP A 553 6.04 34.88 6.53
C ASP A 553 4.88 34.49 5.60
N VAL A 554 4.03 35.43 5.28
CA VAL A 554 2.92 35.26 4.32
C VAL A 554 3.30 35.97 3.02
N ALA A 555 3.06 35.33 1.88
CA ALA A 555 3.40 35.90 0.58
C ALA A 555 2.38 35.54 -0.49
N VAL A 556 2.26 36.35 -1.53
CA VAL A 556 1.69 35.89 -2.80
C VAL A 556 2.74 35.08 -3.55
N TYR A 557 2.43 33.83 -3.87
CA TYR A 557 3.25 33.02 -4.75
C TYR A 557 2.87 33.30 -6.21
N LEU A 558 3.80 33.86 -6.96
CA LEU A 558 3.58 34.29 -8.33
C LEU A 558 4.43 33.46 -9.29
N ARG A 559 3.80 32.72 -10.18
CA ARG A 559 4.50 32.01 -11.22
C ARG A 559 4.35 32.71 -12.56
N LEU A 560 5.48 33.16 -13.11
CA LEU A 560 5.57 33.83 -14.39
C LEU A 560 6.10 32.90 -15.48
N TYR A 561 5.68 33.16 -16.72
CA TYR A 561 6.05 32.35 -17.89
C TYR A 561 6.71 33.25 -18.94
N GLY A 562 8.00 33.02 -19.21
CA GLY A 562 8.82 33.87 -20.05
C GLY A 562 8.52 33.72 -21.54
N GLY A 563 8.87 32.57 -22.10
CA GLY A 563 8.70 32.38 -23.53
C GLY A 563 8.45 30.96 -23.95
N VAL A 564 8.01 30.80 -25.19
CA VAL A 564 7.64 29.50 -25.80
C VAL A 564 8.22 29.39 -27.20
N MET A 565 8.32 28.15 -27.68
CA MET A 565 8.56 27.86 -29.08
C MET A 565 7.22 27.78 -29.82
N LYS A 566 6.94 28.77 -30.72
CA LYS A 566 5.73 28.78 -31.54
C LYS A 566 6.05 28.64 -33.01
N LYS A 567 5.32 27.81 -33.75
CA LYS A 567 5.43 27.73 -35.20
C LYS A 567 4.73 28.95 -35.84
N LYS A 568 5.51 29.80 -36.52
CA LYS A 568 4.98 30.94 -37.28
C LYS A 568 5.26 30.74 -38.76
N PRO A 569 4.31 31.05 -39.67
CA PRO A 569 4.56 30.93 -41.08
C PRO A 569 5.54 31.97 -41.58
N ILE A 570 6.65 31.52 -42.20
CA ILE A 570 7.56 32.37 -42.98
C ILE A 570 7.45 31.89 -44.43
N LEU A 571 7.00 32.79 -45.28
CA LEU A 571 6.74 32.44 -46.67
C LEU A 571 5.90 31.19 -46.88
N GLY A 572 4.92 30.99 -45.99
CA GLY A 572 4.06 29.83 -45.99
C GLY A 572 4.62 28.54 -45.34
N ILE A 573 5.87 28.55 -44.89
CA ILE A 573 6.52 27.44 -44.24
C ILE A 573 6.44 27.64 -42.71
N PRO A 574 5.91 26.65 -41.91
CA PRO A 574 5.84 26.77 -40.50
C PRO A 574 7.24 26.63 -39.86
N VAL A 575 7.79 27.71 -39.35
CA VAL A 575 9.10 27.76 -38.72
C VAL A 575 8.94 28.00 -37.22
N ALA A 576 9.59 27.16 -36.41
CA ALA A 576 9.57 27.29 -34.95
C ALA A 576 10.43 28.52 -34.52
N GLN A 577 9.81 29.45 -33.80
CA GLN A 577 10.45 30.68 -33.34
C GLN A 577 10.24 30.89 -31.86
N LYS A 578 11.24 31.45 -31.19
CA LYS A 578 11.09 31.93 -29.80
C LYS A 578 10.10 33.10 -29.78
N THR A 579 9.05 32.91 -28.97
CA THR A 579 8.01 33.94 -28.79
C THR A 579 7.95 34.30 -27.31
N SER A 580 7.97 35.58 -27.00
CA SER A 580 7.78 36.12 -25.65
C SER A 580 6.33 35.91 -25.24
N VAL A 581 6.12 35.51 -24.01
CA VAL A 581 4.83 35.43 -23.31
C VAL A 581 4.81 36.52 -22.22
N THR A 582 5.85 36.58 -21.41
CA THR A 582 6.09 37.67 -20.49
C THR A 582 7.59 38.07 -20.57
N GLY A 583 7.92 39.26 -20.98
CA GLY A 583 9.29 39.78 -20.96
C GLY A 583 9.69 40.22 -19.56
N TYR A 584 11.00 40.39 -19.31
CA TYR A 584 11.49 40.78 -17.99
C TYR A 584 10.96 42.16 -17.54
N GLY A 585 10.85 43.13 -18.48
CA GLY A 585 10.22 44.39 -18.20
C GLY A 585 8.75 44.27 -17.83
N GLN A 586 8.01 43.45 -18.56
CA GLN A 586 6.60 43.16 -18.30
C GLN A 586 6.43 42.41 -16.94
N ALA A 587 7.33 41.50 -16.62
CA ALA A 587 7.38 40.85 -15.32
C ALA A 587 7.57 41.84 -14.17
N ALA A 588 8.52 42.77 -14.33
CA ALA A 588 8.74 43.85 -13.35
C ALA A 588 7.53 44.77 -13.22
N ASP A 589 6.82 45.04 -14.32
CA ASP A 589 5.62 45.89 -14.30
C ASP A 589 4.45 45.17 -13.59
N ILE A 590 4.25 43.82 -13.77
CA ILE A 590 3.27 43.01 -13.05
C ILE A 590 3.58 43.03 -11.54
N ILE A 591 4.82 42.73 -11.15
CA ILE A 591 5.26 42.72 -9.75
C ILE A 591 5.07 44.10 -9.10
N SER A 592 5.42 45.17 -9.83
CA SER A 592 5.22 46.55 -9.35
C SER A 592 3.74 46.88 -9.17
N SER A 593 2.86 46.39 -10.06
CA SER A 593 1.41 46.59 -9.97
C SER A 593 0.83 45.90 -8.76
N LEU A 594 1.23 44.65 -8.47
CA LEU A 594 0.84 43.93 -7.27
C LEU A 594 1.33 44.63 -5.99
N SER A 595 2.60 45.03 -5.97
CA SER A 595 3.17 45.79 -4.83
C SER A 595 2.48 47.13 -4.59
N ASN A 596 2.12 47.85 -5.66
CA ASN A 596 1.35 49.09 -5.53
C ASN A 596 -0.10 48.83 -5.11
N GLY A 597 -0.65 47.66 -5.38
CA GLY A 597 -1.95 47.17 -4.93
C GLY A 597 -1.97 46.74 -3.47
N GLY A 598 -0.85 46.75 -2.75
CA GLY A 598 -0.76 46.42 -1.33
C GLY A 598 -0.10 45.08 -1.03
N VAL A 599 0.40 44.36 -2.02
CA VAL A 599 1.18 43.12 -1.78
C VAL A 599 2.61 43.50 -1.36
N ASP A 600 2.92 43.28 -0.10
CA ASP A 600 4.20 43.66 0.50
C ASP A 600 5.22 42.51 0.58
N ASN A 601 4.79 41.25 0.31
CA ASN A 601 5.67 40.11 0.21
C ASN A 601 5.27 39.18 -0.95
N MET A 602 6.27 38.76 -1.73
CA MET A 602 6.07 37.89 -2.89
C MET A 602 7.18 36.84 -3.01
N VAL A 603 6.76 35.63 -3.39
CA VAL A 603 7.63 34.54 -3.82
C VAL A 603 7.42 34.36 -5.31
N VAL A 604 8.41 34.73 -6.13
CA VAL A 604 8.28 34.76 -7.58
C VAL A 604 9.09 33.65 -8.22
N SER A 605 8.44 32.73 -8.91
CA SER A 605 9.09 31.81 -9.84
C SER A 605 8.92 32.26 -11.28
N TYR A 606 9.93 32.01 -12.11
CA TYR A 606 9.93 32.44 -13.50
C TYR A 606 10.36 31.31 -14.44
N LYS A 607 9.39 30.71 -15.12
CA LYS A 607 9.58 29.56 -16.00
C LYS A 607 9.98 29.98 -17.42
N ASN A 608 10.78 29.18 -18.10
CA ASN A 608 11.25 29.46 -19.48
C ASN A 608 11.84 30.85 -19.66
N TRP A 609 12.61 31.33 -18.68
CA TRP A 609 13.24 32.67 -18.69
C TRP A 609 14.55 32.73 -19.50
N THR A 610 15.16 31.58 -19.81
CA THR A 610 16.39 31.47 -20.60
C THR A 610 16.10 31.06 -22.05
N ASP A 611 17.10 31.20 -22.93
CA ASP A 611 17.00 30.67 -24.30
C ASP A 611 16.93 29.15 -24.36
N ASP A 612 17.54 28.46 -23.39
CA ASP A 612 17.54 27.00 -23.30
C ASP A 612 16.24 26.50 -22.71
N GLY A 613 15.67 27.14 -21.67
CA GLY A 613 14.33 26.88 -21.16
C GLY A 613 13.24 27.04 -22.24
N ILE A 614 13.23 28.16 -22.98
CA ILE A 614 12.29 28.40 -24.11
C ILE A 614 12.36 27.25 -25.14
N ARG A 615 13.53 26.62 -25.32
CA ARG A 615 13.73 25.53 -26.29
C ARG A 615 13.58 24.16 -25.68
N ASN A 616 13.16 24.06 -24.44
CA ASN A 616 13.06 22.82 -23.67
C ASN A 616 14.38 22.02 -23.69
N LYS A 617 15.50 22.66 -23.52
CA LYS A 617 16.80 22.02 -23.34
C LYS A 617 17.09 21.94 -21.84
N VAL A 618 18.08 21.14 -21.47
CA VAL A 618 18.62 21.18 -20.11
C VAL A 618 19.12 22.60 -19.81
N ASP A 619 18.44 23.30 -18.91
CA ASP A 619 18.61 24.72 -18.61
C ASP A 619 19.40 24.91 -17.34
N THR A 620 20.74 25.01 -17.48
CA THR A 620 21.65 25.16 -16.36
C THR A 620 22.55 26.42 -16.47
N ASP A 621 22.47 27.16 -17.60
CA ASP A 621 23.42 28.24 -17.90
C ASP A 621 23.10 29.54 -17.20
N ALA A 622 21.91 29.71 -16.62
CA ALA A 622 21.44 30.97 -16.03
C ALA A 622 21.62 32.17 -16.93
N LYS A 623 21.35 32.04 -18.24
CA LYS A 623 21.60 33.09 -19.25
C LYS A 623 20.30 33.72 -19.70
N PRO A 624 20.03 34.99 -19.33
CA PRO A 624 18.83 35.69 -19.73
C PRO A 624 18.64 35.74 -21.25
N SER A 625 17.42 35.40 -21.70
CA SER A 625 17.05 35.40 -23.12
C SER A 625 16.99 36.82 -23.69
N GLY A 626 17.67 37.04 -24.83
CA GLY A 626 17.53 38.29 -25.58
C GLY A 626 16.12 38.54 -26.10
N ARG A 627 15.29 37.46 -26.26
CA ARG A 627 13.91 37.57 -26.69
C ARG A 627 12.98 38.18 -25.64
N LEU A 628 13.37 38.08 -24.37
CA LEU A 628 12.59 38.56 -23.22
C LEU A 628 13.06 39.92 -22.69
N GLY A 629 13.99 40.61 -23.39
CA GLY A 629 14.56 41.92 -22.99
C GLY A 629 16.05 41.87 -22.65
N GLY A 630 16.67 40.68 -22.63
CA GLY A 630 18.10 40.46 -22.42
C GLY A 630 18.59 40.84 -21.02
N LYS A 631 19.91 41.03 -20.90
CA LYS A 631 20.57 41.29 -19.61
C LYS A 631 20.12 42.58 -18.91
N LYS A 632 19.79 43.61 -19.66
CA LYS A 632 19.41 44.90 -19.09
C LYS A 632 18.07 44.80 -18.35
N ASP A 633 17.06 44.28 -19.01
CA ASP A 633 15.74 44.19 -18.42
C ASP A 633 15.68 43.11 -17.35
N PHE A 634 16.47 42.01 -17.48
CA PHE A 634 16.64 41.06 -16.42
C PHE A 634 17.29 41.68 -15.17
N GLY A 635 18.31 42.53 -15.34
CA GLY A 635 18.90 43.29 -14.23
C GLY A 635 17.93 44.26 -13.55
N ARG A 636 16.99 44.85 -14.32
CA ARG A 636 15.91 45.66 -13.74
C ARG A 636 14.96 44.80 -12.89
N LEU A 637 14.59 43.64 -13.38
CA LEU A 637 13.72 42.70 -12.65
C LEU A 637 14.38 42.25 -11.35
N THR A 638 15.62 41.72 -11.41
CA THR A 638 16.33 41.25 -10.20
C THR A 638 16.62 42.39 -9.22
N GLY A 639 16.89 43.59 -9.71
CA GLY A 639 17.06 44.77 -8.88
C GLY A 639 15.78 45.18 -8.16
N LEU A 640 14.63 45.09 -8.81
CA LEU A 640 13.32 45.32 -8.19
C LEU A 640 13.05 44.28 -7.09
N MET A 641 13.32 42.97 -7.34
CA MET A 641 13.16 41.93 -6.33
C MET A 641 14.01 42.18 -5.09
N GLU A 642 15.27 42.57 -5.29
CA GLU A 642 16.21 42.92 -4.22
C GLU A 642 15.78 44.19 -3.46
N GLU A 643 15.35 45.24 -4.16
CA GLU A 643 14.88 46.51 -3.58
C GLU A 643 13.65 46.27 -2.68
N LYS A 644 12.74 45.44 -3.12
CA LYS A 644 11.51 45.12 -2.39
C LYS A 644 11.67 44.03 -1.32
N GLY A 645 12.78 43.30 -1.33
CA GLY A 645 13.01 42.15 -0.44
C GLY A 645 12.22 40.93 -0.82
N PHE A 646 11.72 40.81 -2.04
CA PHE A 646 10.94 39.70 -2.54
C PHE A 646 11.83 38.53 -2.94
N SER A 647 11.37 37.31 -2.68
CA SER A 647 12.08 36.08 -3.02
C SER A 647 11.96 35.76 -4.51
N PHE A 648 13.09 35.41 -5.15
CA PHE A 648 13.13 35.15 -6.59
C PHE A 648 13.76 33.79 -6.90
N TYR A 649 12.98 32.93 -7.53
CA TYR A 649 13.34 31.55 -7.88
C TYR A 649 13.21 31.32 -9.39
N PRO A 650 14.17 31.70 -10.21
CA PRO A 650 14.18 31.36 -11.64
C PRO A 650 14.17 29.83 -11.81
N VAL A 651 13.28 29.31 -12.67
CA VAL A 651 13.08 27.89 -12.83
C VAL A 651 14.21 27.25 -13.65
N SER A 652 14.72 26.11 -13.17
CA SER A 652 15.63 25.23 -13.88
C SER A 652 15.04 23.81 -13.87
N ASP A 653 14.06 23.56 -14.74
CA ASP A 653 13.41 22.25 -14.89
C ASP A 653 14.17 21.41 -15.91
N ASN A 654 14.86 20.38 -15.44
CA ASN A 654 15.78 19.57 -16.25
C ASN A 654 15.36 18.12 -16.38
N ARG A 655 14.13 17.75 -16.01
CA ARG A 655 13.62 16.37 -16.16
C ARG A 655 13.42 16.03 -17.65
N ASP A 656 12.72 16.90 -18.36
CA ASP A 656 12.31 16.69 -19.75
C ASP A 656 13.13 17.59 -20.66
N PHE A 657 13.70 17.03 -21.71
CA PHE A 657 14.59 17.84 -22.55
C PHE A 657 14.55 17.52 -24.04
N CYS A 658 14.93 18.52 -24.83
CA CYS A 658 15.32 18.40 -26.22
C CYS A 658 16.84 18.52 -26.36
N SER A 659 17.43 17.84 -27.35
CA SER A 659 18.88 17.89 -27.58
C SER A 659 19.44 19.33 -27.68
N GLY A 660 20.54 19.59 -27.03
CA GLY A 660 21.25 20.86 -27.01
C GLY A 660 21.93 21.13 -25.68
N ASN A 661 22.67 22.18 -25.56
CA ASN A 661 23.40 22.57 -24.36
C ASN A 661 24.28 21.44 -23.77
N GLY A 662 24.93 20.65 -24.67
CA GLY A 662 25.80 19.55 -24.24
C GLY A 662 25.06 18.28 -23.78
N TYR A 663 23.76 18.20 -23.98
CA TYR A 663 22.91 17.02 -23.72
C TYR A 663 22.22 16.55 -25.02
N TYR A 664 22.18 15.25 -25.23
CA TYR A 664 21.73 14.64 -26.50
C TYR A 664 20.68 13.57 -26.25
N SER A 665 19.54 13.68 -26.91
CA SER A 665 18.38 12.78 -26.72
C SER A 665 18.62 11.33 -27.17
N PHE A 666 19.71 11.02 -27.83
CA PHE A 666 20.06 9.65 -28.23
C PHE A 666 21.10 8.98 -27.32
N THR A 667 21.78 9.73 -26.44
CA THR A 667 22.78 9.20 -25.49
C THR A 667 22.42 9.44 -24.05
N ASP A 668 21.70 10.55 -23.74
CA ASP A 668 21.53 11.05 -22.39
C ASP A 668 20.09 10.86 -21.88
N THR A 669 19.29 10.19 -22.68
CA THR A 669 17.92 9.79 -22.33
C THR A 669 17.92 8.54 -21.46
N ALA A 670 17.11 8.53 -20.42
CA ALA A 670 16.85 7.34 -19.61
C ALA A 670 16.29 6.19 -20.46
N VAL A 671 16.68 4.97 -20.17
CA VAL A 671 16.29 3.76 -20.89
C VAL A 671 15.34 2.96 -20.03
N ARG A 672 14.27 2.48 -20.63
CA ARG A 672 13.27 1.61 -20.01
C ARG A 672 13.83 0.20 -19.77
N ILE A 673 13.18 -0.57 -18.90
CA ILE A 673 13.52 -1.99 -18.67
C ILE A 673 13.42 -2.80 -19.97
N SER A 674 12.49 -2.45 -20.88
CA SER A 674 12.35 -3.06 -22.22
C SER A 674 13.48 -2.69 -23.20
N GLY A 675 14.43 -1.83 -22.79
CA GLY A 675 15.55 -1.38 -23.63
C GLY A 675 15.23 -0.21 -24.58
N SER A 676 14.01 0.32 -24.55
CA SER A 676 13.62 1.49 -25.35
C SER A 676 13.95 2.79 -24.61
N TYR A 677 14.21 3.89 -25.35
CA TYR A 677 14.40 5.21 -24.78
C TYR A 677 13.10 5.76 -24.20
N SER A 678 13.19 6.36 -23.01
CA SER A 678 12.06 7.01 -22.36
C SER A 678 11.75 8.36 -23.00
N ARG A 679 10.50 8.53 -23.39
CA ARG A 679 10.04 9.76 -24.03
C ARG A 679 8.74 10.21 -23.39
N ILE A 680 8.67 11.50 -23.07
CA ILE A 680 7.45 12.14 -22.63
C ILE A 680 6.67 12.55 -23.87
N MET A 681 5.49 11.97 -24.03
CA MET A 681 4.62 12.24 -25.17
C MET A 681 3.64 13.37 -24.82
N SER A 682 3.48 14.30 -25.72
CA SER A 682 2.42 15.29 -25.61
C SER A 682 1.13 14.72 -26.20
N TYR A 683 0.04 14.88 -25.49
CA TYR A 683 -1.29 14.45 -25.92
C TYR A 683 -2.17 15.65 -26.28
N ASP A 684 -3.05 15.43 -27.24
CA ASP A 684 -4.15 16.35 -27.50
C ASP A 684 -5.17 16.21 -26.37
N ARG A 685 -5.48 17.29 -25.68
CA ARG A 685 -6.38 17.26 -24.52
C ARG A 685 -7.83 16.91 -24.89
N ALA A 686 -8.28 17.31 -26.08
CA ALA A 686 -9.64 17.06 -26.52
C ALA A 686 -9.84 15.60 -26.96
N TYR A 687 -8.87 15.03 -27.64
CA TYR A 687 -9.00 13.70 -28.24
C TYR A 687 -8.28 12.60 -27.45
N GLY A 688 -7.37 12.95 -26.55
CA GLY A 688 -6.59 11.99 -25.76
C GLY A 688 -5.63 11.13 -26.59
N ILE A 689 -5.27 11.58 -27.79
CA ILE A 689 -4.31 10.91 -28.68
C ILE A 689 -2.97 11.66 -28.67
N PRO A 690 -1.86 11.01 -29.05
CA PRO A 690 -0.58 11.72 -29.17
C PRO A 690 -0.68 12.93 -30.09
N ASN A 691 -0.21 14.08 -29.62
CA ASN A 691 -0.25 15.32 -30.37
C ASN A 691 0.92 15.35 -31.38
N GLY A 692 0.62 15.15 -32.65
CA GLY A 692 1.62 15.18 -33.73
C GLY A 692 2.24 16.56 -34.00
N PHE A 693 1.66 17.64 -33.48
CA PHE A 693 2.17 19.00 -33.65
C PHE A 693 3.22 19.38 -32.61
N ARG A 694 3.22 18.69 -31.46
CA ARG A 694 4.20 18.91 -30.39
C ARG A 694 5.36 17.94 -30.50
N LYS A 695 6.52 18.39 -30.05
CA LYS A 695 7.72 17.56 -30.02
C LYS A 695 7.71 16.71 -28.76
N ASN A 696 7.89 15.40 -28.90
CA ASN A 696 8.15 14.55 -27.75
C ASN A 696 9.47 14.92 -27.14
N MET A 697 9.51 15.07 -25.81
CA MET A 697 10.73 15.33 -25.06
C MET A 697 11.36 14.02 -24.60
N SER A 698 12.65 14.04 -24.40
CA SER A 698 13.40 12.94 -23.80
C SER A 698 13.43 13.11 -22.28
N LEU A 699 13.41 12.01 -21.53
CA LEU A 699 13.60 12.02 -20.10
C LEU A 699 15.10 11.97 -19.79
N LEU A 700 15.63 12.93 -19.06
CA LEU A 700 17.06 12.99 -18.74
C LEU A 700 17.46 11.82 -17.84
N SER A 701 18.50 11.06 -18.22
CA SER A 701 19.01 9.97 -17.38
C SER A 701 19.54 10.51 -16.04
N PRO A 702 19.17 9.90 -14.90
CA PRO A 702 19.66 10.30 -13.57
C PRO A 702 21.19 10.39 -13.46
N ARG A 703 21.92 9.66 -14.30
CA ARG A 703 23.40 9.75 -14.33
C ARG A 703 23.94 11.16 -14.59
N TYR A 704 23.12 12.05 -15.13
CA TYR A 704 23.48 13.43 -15.42
C TYR A 704 23.02 14.43 -14.35
N PHE A 705 22.29 13.98 -13.32
CA PHE A 705 21.83 14.87 -12.24
C PHE A 705 23.00 15.59 -11.56
N GLY A 706 24.04 14.87 -11.15
CA GLY A 706 25.19 15.49 -10.50
C GLY A 706 25.87 16.58 -11.37
N ARG A 707 25.90 16.39 -12.70
CA ARG A 707 26.39 17.41 -13.64
C ARG A 707 25.43 18.60 -13.71
N ALA A 708 24.12 18.35 -13.88
CA ALA A 708 23.12 19.39 -14.00
C ALA A 708 23.07 20.27 -12.73
N PHE A 709 23.03 19.69 -11.56
CA PHE A 709 23.05 20.40 -10.29
C PHE A 709 24.34 21.18 -10.06
N GLY A 710 25.50 20.61 -10.44
CA GLY A 710 26.76 21.31 -10.37
C GLY A 710 26.86 22.53 -11.32
N ASP A 711 26.28 22.42 -12.50
CA ASP A 711 26.20 23.52 -13.45
C ASP A 711 25.24 24.62 -12.97
N ILE A 712 24.07 24.25 -12.38
CA ILE A 712 23.12 25.19 -11.77
C ILE A 712 23.82 25.96 -10.65
N GLU A 713 24.37 25.25 -9.65
CA GLU A 713 25.08 25.86 -8.51
C GLU A 713 26.08 26.93 -8.99
N LYS A 714 26.98 26.51 -9.88
CA LYS A 714 28.04 27.40 -10.41
C LYS A 714 27.49 28.61 -11.15
N ASN A 715 26.49 28.41 -12.01
CA ASN A 715 26.01 29.46 -12.91
C ASN A 715 25.06 30.43 -12.20
N TYR A 716 24.19 29.91 -11.28
CA TYR A 716 23.31 30.74 -10.47
C TYR A 716 24.12 31.59 -9.49
N SER A 717 25.05 31.00 -8.73
CA SER A 717 25.94 31.76 -7.83
C SER A 717 26.75 32.81 -8.57
N LYS A 718 27.30 32.51 -9.75
CA LYS A 718 28.03 33.46 -10.58
C LYS A 718 27.18 34.65 -11.05
N LYS A 719 25.86 34.45 -11.14
CA LYS A 719 24.91 35.50 -11.54
C LYS A 719 24.30 36.24 -10.36
N GLY A 720 24.64 35.88 -9.14
CA GLY A 720 24.06 36.45 -7.92
C GLY A 720 22.61 36.02 -7.68
N LEU A 721 22.15 34.95 -8.33
CA LEU A 721 20.82 34.36 -8.06
C LEU A 721 20.88 33.59 -6.75
N LYS A 722 19.97 33.91 -5.82
CA LYS A 722 19.97 33.39 -4.48
C LYS A 722 19.07 32.14 -4.32
N GLY A 723 18.14 31.95 -5.26
CA GLY A 723 17.19 30.84 -5.25
C GLY A 723 17.04 30.15 -6.61
N VAL A 724 16.56 28.94 -6.62
CA VAL A 724 16.19 28.18 -7.82
C VAL A 724 14.90 27.43 -7.62
N SER A 725 14.01 27.39 -8.62
CA SER A 725 12.89 26.43 -8.62
C SER A 725 13.26 25.20 -9.45
N LEU A 726 13.03 24.01 -8.87
CA LEU A 726 13.31 22.70 -9.49
C LEU A 726 12.02 21.98 -9.88
N SER A 727 10.99 22.69 -10.18
CA SER A 727 9.68 22.28 -10.69
C SER A 727 9.39 20.75 -10.69
N SER A 728 9.90 19.99 -11.68
CA SER A 728 9.55 18.58 -11.85
C SER A 728 10.39 17.60 -11.02
N LEU A 729 11.59 17.95 -10.57
CA LEU A 729 12.52 17.01 -9.93
C LEU A 729 12.20 16.78 -8.44
N THR A 730 11.44 17.67 -7.82
CA THR A 730 10.99 17.53 -6.43
C THR A 730 9.80 16.59 -6.29
N THR A 731 9.12 16.27 -7.40
CA THR A 731 7.91 15.43 -7.44
C THR A 731 8.03 14.20 -8.32
N SER A 732 9.09 14.08 -9.15
CA SER A 732 9.23 12.96 -10.08
C SER A 732 10.45 12.12 -9.77
N LEU A 733 10.22 10.85 -9.50
CA LEU A 733 11.28 9.88 -9.24
C LEU A 733 11.24 8.75 -10.26
N TYR A 734 12.38 8.44 -10.90
CA TYR A 734 12.49 7.44 -11.95
C TYR A 734 13.91 6.89 -12.09
N GLY A 735 14.03 5.70 -12.67
CA GLY A 735 15.31 5.04 -12.92
C GLY A 735 15.83 5.20 -14.35
N ASP A 736 16.99 4.59 -14.63
CA ASP A 736 17.57 4.39 -15.98
C ASP A 736 18.09 2.95 -16.09
N TYR A 737 17.44 2.14 -16.90
CA TYR A 737 17.71 0.72 -17.00
C TYR A 737 18.62 0.37 -18.19
N GLY A 738 19.44 1.30 -18.65
CA GLY A 738 20.46 1.10 -19.67
C GLY A 738 21.63 0.20 -19.20
N LYS A 739 22.72 0.15 -19.97
CA LYS A 739 23.87 -0.73 -19.67
C LYS A 739 24.46 -0.56 -18.27
N LYS A 740 24.40 0.62 -17.71
CA LYS A 740 24.75 0.92 -16.31
C LYS A 740 23.47 1.36 -15.62
N SER A 741 22.65 0.41 -15.25
CA SER A 741 21.34 0.71 -14.68
C SER A 741 21.46 1.50 -13.37
N ILE A 742 20.55 2.45 -13.23
CA ILE A 742 20.34 3.24 -12.03
C ILE A 742 18.92 2.93 -11.59
N SER A 743 18.77 2.28 -10.44
CA SER A 743 17.45 2.01 -9.86
C SER A 743 16.80 3.31 -9.43
N ARG A 744 15.50 3.27 -9.20
CA ARG A 744 14.72 4.40 -8.68
C ARG A 744 15.26 4.86 -7.32
N ALA A 745 15.57 3.94 -6.42
CA ALA A 745 16.19 4.22 -5.14
C ALA A 745 17.56 4.92 -5.27
N LYS A 746 18.42 4.45 -6.20
CA LYS A 746 19.69 5.14 -6.45
C LYS A 746 19.50 6.54 -7.06
N ALA A 747 18.48 6.72 -7.90
CA ALA A 747 18.15 8.04 -8.47
C ALA A 747 17.69 9.01 -7.37
N GLU A 748 16.92 8.53 -6.38
CA GLU A 748 16.54 9.29 -5.19
C GLU A 748 17.76 9.83 -4.44
N THR A 749 18.71 8.97 -4.07
CA THR A 749 19.99 9.40 -3.46
C THR A 749 20.72 10.48 -4.29
N MET A 750 20.68 10.34 -5.63
CA MET A 750 21.34 11.33 -6.52
C MET A 750 20.59 12.66 -6.55
N LEU A 751 19.27 12.67 -6.39
CA LEU A 751 18.47 13.89 -6.24
C LEU A 751 18.77 14.55 -4.90
N GLU A 752 18.78 13.80 -3.80
CA GLU A 752 19.12 14.30 -2.46
C GLU A 752 20.52 14.94 -2.41
N GLU A 753 21.52 14.27 -3.00
CA GLU A 753 22.88 14.82 -3.15
C GLU A 753 22.86 16.16 -3.91
N GLY A 754 22.05 16.25 -4.96
CA GLY A 754 21.88 17.46 -5.75
C GLY A 754 21.17 18.58 -5.00
N PHE A 755 20.09 18.27 -4.30
CA PHE A 755 19.32 19.22 -3.50
C PHE A 755 20.14 19.75 -2.33
N SER A 756 20.82 18.88 -1.60
CA SER A 756 21.74 19.27 -0.51
C SER A 756 22.80 20.26 -0.98
N LYS A 757 23.32 20.05 -2.16
CA LYS A 757 24.32 20.95 -2.75
C LYS A 757 23.75 22.32 -3.05
N LEU A 758 22.55 22.41 -3.61
CA LEU A 758 21.89 23.67 -3.94
C LEU A 758 21.43 24.41 -2.68
N ASP A 759 20.84 23.73 -1.71
CA ASP A 759 20.42 24.31 -0.43
C ASP A 759 21.62 24.89 0.34
N GLY A 760 22.77 24.20 0.30
CA GLY A 760 24.00 24.72 0.94
C GLY A 760 24.70 25.89 0.22
N SER A 761 24.39 26.11 -1.05
CA SER A 761 25.12 27.10 -1.89
C SER A 761 24.32 28.34 -2.22
N LEU A 762 22.99 28.24 -2.26
CA LEU A 762 22.10 29.34 -2.61
C LEU A 762 21.44 29.94 -1.36
N GLY A 763 21.49 31.27 -1.21
CA GLY A 763 21.04 31.92 0.02
C GLY A 763 19.56 31.82 0.33
N GLU A 764 18.70 31.67 -0.70
CA GLU A 764 17.27 31.43 -0.59
C GLU A 764 16.91 29.93 -0.82
N GLY A 765 17.87 29.12 -1.27
CA GLY A 765 17.73 27.69 -1.47
C GLY A 765 16.81 27.30 -2.63
N ILE A 766 15.94 26.32 -2.38
CA ILE A 766 15.12 25.69 -3.40
C ILE A 766 13.63 25.98 -3.15
N LEU A 767 12.93 26.46 -4.20
CA LEU A 767 11.46 26.42 -4.27
C LEU A 767 11.05 25.13 -4.99
N ALA A 768 10.26 24.30 -4.33
CA ALA A 768 9.65 23.11 -4.92
C ALA A 768 8.26 23.44 -5.48
N GLU A 769 7.89 22.90 -6.64
CA GLU A 769 6.50 22.87 -7.12
C GLU A 769 5.92 21.50 -6.74
N GLY A 770 5.33 21.39 -5.54
CA GLY A 770 5.11 20.13 -4.82
C GLY A 770 6.42 19.51 -4.33
N ALA A 771 6.38 18.76 -3.23
CA ALA A 771 7.56 18.12 -2.67
C ALA A 771 7.26 16.72 -2.16
N ASN A 772 7.96 15.73 -2.69
CA ASN A 772 8.03 14.40 -2.11
C ASN A 772 8.86 14.41 -0.82
N ALA A 773 8.65 13.46 0.08
CA ALA A 773 9.32 13.42 1.37
C ALA A 773 10.85 13.50 1.27
N TYR A 774 11.45 12.84 0.27
CA TYR A 774 12.91 12.91 0.04
C TYR A 774 13.45 14.32 -0.26
N ALA A 775 12.59 15.24 -0.70
CA ALA A 775 12.98 16.62 -0.99
C ALA A 775 12.84 17.56 0.23
N LEU A 776 11.97 17.24 1.20
CA LEU A 776 11.62 18.11 2.33
C LEU A 776 12.83 18.60 3.16
N PRO A 777 13.89 17.81 3.41
CA PRO A 777 15.05 18.28 4.16
C PRO A 777 15.78 19.45 3.50
N TYR A 778 15.64 19.61 2.19
CA TYR A 778 16.46 20.51 1.36
C TYR A 778 15.70 21.71 0.78
N VAL A 779 14.36 21.65 0.75
CA VAL A 779 13.56 22.74 0.16
C VAL A 779 13.31 23.85 1.18
N SER A 780 13.32 25.09 0.70
CA SER A 780 13.09 26.26 1.53
C SER A 780 11.63 26.69 1.54
N ARG A 781 10.92 26.45 0.43
CA ARG A 781 9.50 26.78 0.22
C ARG A 781 8.88 25.78 -0.74
N ILE A 782 7.57 25.61 -0.65
CA ILE A 782 6.81 24.74 -1.54
C ILE A 782 5.66 25.52 -2.15
N SER A 783 5.49 25.44 -3.47
CA SER A 783 4.28 25.91 -4.17
C SER A 783 3.47 24.73 -4.68
N ASP A 784 2.25 24.98 -5.12
CA ASP A 784 1.36 23.98 -5.68
C ASP A 784 1.08 22.79 -4.74
N VAL A 785 0.89 23.08 -3.45
CA VAL A 785 0.41 22.07 -2.51
C VAL A 785 -1.07 21.82 -2.78
N PRO A 786 -1.49 20.57 -3.08
CA PRO A 786 -2.88 20.28 -3.40
C PRO A 786 -3.80 20.51 -2.21
N VAL A 787 -4.96 21.11 -2.45
CA VAL A 787 -6.01 21.31 -1.44
C VAL A 787 -7.11 20.24 -1.53
N SER A 788 -6.96 19.28 -2.43
CA SER A 788 -7.87 18.14 -2.58
C SER A 788 -7.09 16.85 -2.84
N SER A 789 -7.76 15.70 -2.59
CA SER A 789 -7.27 14.40 -3.01
C SER A 789 -7.69 14.09 -4.46
N SER A 790 -7.29 12.92 -4.97
CA SER A 790 -7.80 12.38 -6.25
C SER A 790 -9.32 12.13 -6.26
N ARG A 791 -9.99 12.23 -5.12
CA ARG A 791 -11.40 11.87 -4.95
C ARG A 791 -11.71 10.48 -5.48
N PHE A 792 -10.82 9.54 -5.17
CA PHE A 792 -11.00 8.15 -5.55
C PHE A 792 -12.29 7.58 -4.93
N ASP A 793 -12.92 6.62 -5.61
CA ASP A 793 -14.24 6.10 -5.22
C ASP A 793 -14.34 5.58 -3.77
N LEU A 794 -13.23 5.15 -3.18
CA LEU A 794 -13.19 4.69 -1.78
C LEU A 794 -13.10 5.82 -0.76
N PHE A 795 -12.75 7.04 -1.16
CA PHE A 795 -12.54 8.15 -0.24
C PHE A 795 -13.87 8.70 0.25
N ASP A 796 -13.98 8.89 1.55
CA ASP A 796 -15.16 9.45 2.19
C ASP A 796 -15.02 10.96 2.38
N GLU A 797 -13.80 11.45 2.63
CA GLU A 797 -13.53 12.84 2.97
C GLU A 797 -12.09 13.23 2.63
N ASP A 798 -11.89 14.44 2.10
CA ASP A 798 -10.58 15.07 1.97
C ASP A 798 -10.16 15.71 3.30
N ILE A 799 -8.92 15.50 3.71
CA ILE A 799 -8.30 16.16 4.86
C ILE A 799 -6.98 16.79 4.45
N PRO A 800 -6.56 17.92 5.02
CA PRO A 800 -5.30 18.58 4.67
C PRO A 800 -4.11 17.92 5.38
N PHE A 801 -3.96 16.60 5.27
CA PHE A 801 -2.92 15.84 5.98
C PHE A 801 -1.52 16.32 5.64
N TYR A 802 -1.23 16.62 4.37
CA TYR A 802 0.05 17.15 3.93
C TYR A 802 0.35 18.51 4.58
N GLN A 803 -0.65 19.40 4.62
CA GLN A 803 -0.54 20.69 5.27
C GLN A 803 -0.41 20.56 6.80
N MET A 804 -1.17 19.66 7.43
CA MET A 804 -1.05 19.37 8.87
C MET A 804 0.36 18.92 9.25
N VAL A 805 1.04 18.20 8.37
CA VAL A 805 2.44 17.78 8.57
C VAL A 805 3.40 18.96 8.42
N LEU A 806 3.19 19.86 7.46
CA LEU A 806 4.16 20.87 7.07
C LEU A 806 3.93 22.28 7.63
N HIS A 807 2.70 22.61 8.05
CA HIS A 807 2.38 23.94 8.56
C HIS A 807 3.23 24.27 9.79
N GLY A 808 3.81 25.46 9.79
CA GLY A 808 4.78 25.87 10.81
C GLY A 808 6.20 25.30 10.63
N VAL A 809 6.41 24.40 9.65
CA VAL A 809 7.72 23.79 9.35
C VAL A 809 8.33 24.40 8.09
N ILE A 810 7.65 24.29 6.96
CA ILE A 810 8.10 24.79 5.66
C ILE A 810 7.00 25.69 5.10
N PRO A 811 7.29 26.96 4.72
CA PRO A 811 6.28 27.83 4.11
C PRO A 811 5.79 27.27 2.78
N TYR A 812 4.49 27.33 2.52
CA TYR A 812 3.91 26.78 1.31
C TYR A 812 2.74 27.60 0.78
N SER A 813 2.41 27.43 -0.49
CA SER A 813 1.19 27.94 -1.10
C SER A 813 0.33 26.79 -1.63
N ALA A 814 -0.95 27.02 -1.71
CA ALA A 814 -1.86 26.19 -2.49
C ALA A 814 -1.55 26.25 -4.00
N GLU A 815 -2.26 25.47 -4.78
CA GLU A 815 -2.31 25.55 -6.22
C GLU A 815 -2.74 26.96 -6.67
N ALA A 816 -2.43 27.32 -7.94
CA ALA A 816 -2.79 28.65 -8.44
C ALA A 816 -4.31 28.87 -8.44
N VAL A 817 -4.78 29.85 -7.66
CA VAL A 817 -6.20 30.19 -7.49
C VAL A 817 -6.88 30.38 -8.84
N ASN A 818 -6.25 31.09 -9.75
CA ASN A 818 -6.76 31.36 -11.08
C ASN A 818 -6.72 30.19 -12.05
N SER A 819 -6.19 29.04 -11.65
CA SER A 819 -6.25 27.80 -12.45
C SER A 819 -7.54 27.01 -12.18
N SER A 820 -8.23 27.30 -11.10
CA SER A 820 -9.45 26.65 -10.68
C SER A 820 -10.67 27.10 -11.50
N PRO A 821 -11.62 26.21 -11.80
CA PRO A 821 -12.93 26.62 -12.31
C PRO A 821 -13.77 27.37 -11.26
N ASP A 822 -13.40 27.27 -9.98
CA ASP A 822 -14.01 27.94 -8.84
C ASP A 822 -12.88 28.57 -7.96
N PRO A 823 -12.39 29.76 -8.36
CA PRO A 823 -11.27 30.41 -7.68
C PRO A 823 -11.54 30.78 -6.23
N GLU A 824 -12.75 31.27 -5.92
CA GLU A 824 -13.15 31.65 -4.56
C GLU A 824 -13.07 30.44 -3.62
N LYS A 825 -13.62 29.31 -4.07
CA LYS A 825 -13.55 28.09 -3.30
C LYS A 825 -12.13 27.58 -3.07
N LEU A 826 -11.25 27.72 -4.07
CA LEU A 826 -9.85 27.33 -3.91
C LEU A 826 -9.14 28.24 -2.90
N ALA A 827 -9.39 29.57 -2.94
CA ALA A 827 -8.85 30.53 -1.98
C ALA A 827 -9.34 30.23 -0.54
N LEU A 828 -10.62 29.86 -0.37
CA LEU A 828 -11.17 29.43 0.92
C LEU A 828 -10.53 28.13 1.45
N LEU A 829 -10.35 27.12 0.58
CA LEU A 829 -9.67 25.87 0.96
C LEU A 829 -8.19 26.11 1.29
N ALA A 830 -7.53 27.03 0.57
CA ALA A 830 -6.18 27.47 0.89
C ALA A 830 -6.14 28.11 2.29
N ALA A 831 -7.05 29.03 2.57
CA ALA A 831 -7.15 29.68 3.88
C ALA A 831 -7.44 28.65 5.00
N ALA A 832 -8.39 27.72 4.79
CA ALA A 832 -8.73 26.66 5.74
C ALA A 832 -7.55 25.73 6.07
N SER A 833 -6.61 25.57 5.15
CA SER A 833 -5.41 24.75 5.32
C SER A 833 -4.15 25.53 5.69
N GLY A 834 -4.29 26.84 6.01
CA GLY A 834 -3.16 27.73 6.33
C GLY A 834 -2.19 27.98 5.15
N SER A 835 -2.62 27.71 3.91
CA SER A 835 -1.81 27.87 2.71
C SER A 835 -1.80 29.31 2.23
N CYS A 836 -0.64 29.81 1.81
CA CYS A 836 -0.57 31.07 1.04
C CYS A 836 -1.29 30.92 -0.31
N ILE A 837 -1.78 32.01 -0.86
CA ILE A 837 -2.40 32.04 -2.19
C ILE A 837 -1.33 32.10 -3.29
N SER A 838 -1.64 31.49 -4.45
CA SER A 838 -0.78 31.41 -5.61
C SER A 838 -1.50 31.84 -6.88
N PHE A 839 -0.76 32.46 -7.81
CA PHE A 839 -1.29 32.85 -9.11
C PHE A 839 -0.30 32.55 -10.24
N ASP A 840 -0.83 32.04 -11.35
CA ASP A 840 -0.13 31.97 -12.63
C ASP A 840 -0.38 33.23 -13.44
N MET A 841 0.67 33.95 -13.87
CA MET A 841 0.49 35.16 -14.65
C MET A 841 1.32 35.23 -15.92
N ILE A 842 0.70 35.72 -17.01
CA ILE A 842 1.32 36.06 -18.29
C ILE A 842 0.92 37.46 -18.69
N CYS A 843 1.79 38.12 -19.48
CA CYS A 843 1.50 39.44 -19.99
C CYS A 843 0.76 39.43 -21.31
N GLU A 844 1.13 38.54 -22.23
CA GLU A 844 0.54 38.46 -23.56
C GLU A 844 -0.82 37.79 -23.50
N ASP A 845 -1.64 37.97 -24.54
CA ASP A 845 -2.92 37.29 -24.66
C ASP A 845 -2.74 35.79 -24.85
N ALA A 846 -3.67 35.00 -24.33
CA ALA A 846 -3.58 33.53 -24.29
C ALA A 846 -3.52 32.87 -25.69
N ASP A 847 -3.90 33.57 -26.77
CA ASP A 847 -3.76 33.07 -28.14
C ASP A 847 -2.30 32.80 -28.54
N VAL A 848 -1.34 33.47 -27.89
CA VAL A 848 0.09 33.21 -28.06
C VAL A 848 0.46 31.81 -27.63
N LEU A 849 -0.24 31.24 -26.68
CA LEU A 849 0.04 29.92 -26.08
C LEU A 849 -0.48 28.75 -26.91
N LYS A 850 -1.39 29.00 -27.87
CA LYS A 850 -1.99 27.93 -28.68
C LYS A 850 -0.91 27.09 -29.37
N ASP A 851 -1.05 25.76 -29.29
CA ASP A 851 -0.14 24.75 -29.84
C ASP A 851 1.28 24.75 -29.19
N THR A 852 1.43 25.34 -28.00
CA THR A 852 2.66 25.30 -27.20
C THR A 852 2.50 24.42 -25.96
N GLU A 853 3.58 24.22 -25.20
CA GLU A 853 3.54 23.50 -23.92
C GLU A 853 2.65 24.17 -22.88
N PHE A 854 2.39 25.48 -23.02
CA PHE A 854 1.60 26.28 -22.09
C PHE A 854 0.17 26.56 -22.58
N ASP A 855 -0.36 25.79 -23.51
CA ASP A 855 -1.72 25.99 -24.04
C ASP A 855 -2.84 25.83 -23.00
N GLY A 856 -2.51 25.23 -21.84
CA GLY A 856 -3.42 25.13 -20.72
C GLY A 856 -3.59 26.42 -19.91
N LEU A 857 -2.71 27.41 -20.07
CA LEU A 857 -2.68 28.65 -19.29
C LEU A 857 -3.59 29.75 -19.89
N TYR A 858 -4.72 29.37 -20.49
CA TYR A 858 -5.66 30.31 -21.11
C TYR A 858 -6.28 31.30 -20.10
N TYR A 859 -6.25 30.95 -18.84
CA TYR A 859 -6.75 31.75 -17.72
C TYR A 859 -5.74 32.79 -17.19
N ALA A 860 -4.44 32.65 -17.50
CA ALA A 860 -3.35 33.31 -16.76
C ALA A 860 -3.06 34.77 -17.15
N ASN A 861 -3.88 35.47 -17.95
CA ASN A 861 -3.60 36.86 -18.30
C ASN A 861 -3.68 37.76 -17.06
N HIS A 862 -2.57 38.40 -16.70
CA HIS A 862 -2.42 39.23 -15.50
C HIS A 862 -3.45 40.34 -15.37
N ARG A 863 -3.99 40.86 -16.49
CA ARG A 863 -4.96 41.96 -16.48
C ARG A 863 -6.25 41.61 -15.74
N TYR A 864 -6.58 40.35 -15.72
CA TYR A 864 -7.79 39.88 -15.02
C TYR A 864 -7.53 39.56 -13.54
N TRP A 865 -6.26 39.32 -13.17
CA TRP A 865 -5.97 38.73 -11.85
C TRP A 865 -5.15 39.60 -10.91
N THR A 866 -4.54 40.70 -11.41
CA THR A 866 -3.68 41.55 -10.57
C THR A 866 -4.44 42.23 -9.43
N GLU A 867 -5.63 42.73 -9.70
CA GLU A 867 -6.48 43.36 -8.68
C GLU A 867 -7.03 42.31 -7.68
N THR A 868 -7.52 41.16 -8.19
CA THR A 868 -8.00 40.03 -7.37
C THR A 868 -6.88 39.55 -6.44
N ALA A 869 -5.70 39.28 -6.94
CA ALA A 869 -4.58 38.79 -6.14
C ALA A 869 -4.18 39.76 -5.02
N ALA A 870 -4.15 41.05 -5.32
CA ALA A 870 -3.85 42.07 -4.31
C ALA A 870 -4.94 42.17 -3.24
N LYS A 871 -6.21 42.04 -3.63
CA LYS A 871 -7.35 42.13 -2.73
C LYS A 871 -7.45 40.90 -1.83
N GLU A 872 -7.33 39.69 -2.41
CA GLU A 872 -7.32 38.44 -1.63
C GLU A 872 -6.16 38.42 -0.63
N TYR A 873 -4.96 38.83 -1.06
CA TYR A 873 -3.82 38.94 -0.17
C TYR A 873 -4.11 39.88 1.00
N SER A 874 -4.59 41.07 0.75
CA SER A 874 -4.84 42.06 1.82
C SER A 874 -5.89 41.62 2.82
N LEU A 875 -6.82 40.74 2.42
CA LEU A 875 -7.83 40.18 3.29
C LEU A 875 -7.34 38.99 4.09
N LEU A 876 -6.57 38.09 3.46
CA LEU A 876 -6.15 36.84 4.08
C LEU A 876 -4.83 36.99 4.89
N GLU A 877 -3.97 37.94 4.52
CA GLU A 877 -2.64 38.10 5.13
C GLU A 877 -2.70 38.24 6.65
N PRO A 878 -3.56 39.08 7.29
CA PRO A 878 -3.54 39.22 8.75
C PRO A 878 -3.87 37.95 9.50
N MET A 879 -4.77 37.13 8.96
CA MET A 879 -5.11 35.84 9.51
C MET A 879 -3.97 34.84 9.31
N LEU A 880 -3.47 34.68 8.09
CA LEU A 880 -2.40 33.74 7.78
C LEU A 880 -1.09 34.11 8.51
N ALA A 881 -0.76 35.40 8.66
CA ALA A 881 0.39 35.87 9.41
C ALA A 881 0.31 35.42 10.89
N SER A 882 -0.88 35.51 11.48
CA SER A 882 -1.08 35.11 12.88
C SER A 882 -0.81 33.63 13.17
N VAL A 883 -0.75 32.77 12.14
CA VAL A 883 -0.58 31.31 12.27
C VAL A 883 0.64 30.76 11.52
N SER A 884 1.35 31.57 10.76
CA SER A 884 2.40 31.16 9.80
C SER A 884 3.52 30.30 10.39
N ASP A 885 3.86 30.46 11.67
CA ASP A 885 4.86 29.69 12.42
C ASP A 885 4.27 28.66 13.39
N SER A 886 2.95 28.47 13.37
CA SER A 886 2.23 27.59 14.27
C SER A 886 1.87 26.26 13.57
N PHE A 887 1.79 25.16 14.32
CA PHE A 887 1.37 23.87 13.78
C PHE A 887 -0.16 23.79 13.72
N ILE A 888 -0.71 23.15 12.69
CA ILE A 888 -2.11 22.72 12.72
C ILE A 888 -2.20 21.56 13.72
N THR A 889 -3.08 21.68 14.71
CA THR A 889 -3.27 20.71 15.78
C THR A 889 -4.61 19.99 15.68
N ASP A 890 -5.59 20.60 15.01
CA ASP A 890 -6.87 19.96 14.73
C ASP A 890 -7.49 20.54 13.45
N TYR A 891 -8.28 19.71 12.78
CA TYR A 891 -9.02 20.08 11.58
C TYR A 891 -10.31 19.26 11.56
N THR A 892 -11.44 19.90 11.49
CA THR A 892 -12.73 19.24 11.39
C THR A 892 -13.55 19.83 10.27
N ARG A 893 -14.36 18.99 9.63
CA ARG A 893 -15.26 19.40 8.57
C ARG A 893 -16.65 18.88 8.84
N ASP A 894 -17.62 19.81 8.91
CA ASP A 894 -19.05 19.49 8.98
C ASP A 894 -19.75 20.09 7.75
N GLY A 895 -20.00 19.26 6.76
CA GLY A 895 -20.55 19.67 5.48
C GLY A 895 -19.62 20.64 4.74
N ASN A 896 -20.05 21.93 4.64
CA ASN A 896 -19.30 23.00 4.00
C ASN A 896 -18.60 23.93 5.00
N THR A 897 -18.71 23.68 6.30
CA THR A 897 -18.01 24.43 7.35
C THR A 897 -16.76 23.66 7.77
N ILE A 898 -15.61 24.33 7.77
CA ILE A 898 -14.30 23.79 8.12
C ILE A 898 -13.76 24.57 9.32
N THR A 899 -13.37 23.85 10.38
CA THR A 899 -12.71 24.44 11.55
C THR A 899 -11.27 23.95 11.60
N THR A 900 -10.32 24.87 11.69
CA THR A 900 -8.88 24.56 11.84
C THR A 900 -8.34 25.21 13.10
N VAL A 901 -7.65 24.41 13.92
CA VAL A 901 -7.05 24.86 15.19
C VAL A 901 -5.53 24.82 15.09
N TYR A 902 -4.89 25.87 15.58
CA TYR A 902 -3.43 26.01 15.55
C TYR A 902 -2.82 25.94 16.94
N SER A 903 -1.55 25.56 17.02
CA SER A 903 -0.82 25.36 18.28
C SER A 903 -0.68 26.61 19.15
N ASN A 904 -0.83 27.79 18.56
CA ASN A 904 -0.86 29.06 19.29
C ASN A 904 -2.24 29.40 19.87
N GLY A 905 -3.23 28.52 19.68
CA GLY A 905 -4.61 28.69 20.16
C GLY A 905 -5.52 29.49 19.21
N THR A 906 -5.03 29.86 18.02
CA THR A 906 -5.89 30.47 16.99
C THR A 906 -6.79 29.38 16.41
N GLU A 907 -8.07 29.73 16.23
CA GLU A 907 -9.08 28.94 15.55
C GLU A 907 -9.60 29.72 14.34
N THR A 908 -9.73 29.07 13.22
CA THR A 908 -10.35 29.61 12.01
C THR A 908 -11.56 28.75 11.63
N VAL A 909 -12.64 29.39 11.23
CA VAL A 909 -13.84 28.74 10.73
C VAL A 909 -14.10 29.23 9.31
N THR A 910 -13.97 28.35 8.34
CA THR A 910 -14.22 28.63 6.92
C THR A 910 -15.57 28.09 6.52
N ASP A 911 -16.45 28.95 6.00
CA ASP A 911 -17.73 28.57 5.42
C ASP A 911 -17.67 28.69 3.90
N LEU A 912 -17.79 27.54 3.23
CA LEU A 912 -17.70 27.45 1.77
C LEU A 912 -18.98 27.90 1.05
N ASP A 913 -20.13 27.94 1.74
CA ASP A 913 -21.40 28.41 1.18
C ASP A 913 -21.50 29.93 1.24
N GLU A 914 -21.12 30.52 2.39
CA GLU A 914 -21.14 31.96 2.61
C GLU A 914 -19.87 32.66 2.10
N CYS A 915 -18.88 31.90 1.58
CA CYS A 915 -17.57 32.40 1.12
C CYS A 915 -16.83 33.24 2.18
N THR A 916 -16.83 32.81 3.44
CA THR A 916 -16.24 33.54 4.56
C THR A 916 -15.22 32.72 5.36
N VAL A 917 -14.28 33.44 5.99
CA VAL A 917 -13.37 32.90 7.01
C VAL A 917 -13.49 33.73 8.28
N SER A 918 -13.94 33.12 9.36
CA SER A 918 -14.03 33.73 10.69
C SER A 918 -12.81 33.34 11.52
N TRP A 919 -12.26 34.30 12.26
CA TRP A 919 -11.13 34.13 13.16
C TRP A 919 -11.10 35.18 14.25
N GLN A 920 -10.15 35.16 15.17
CA GLN A 920 -10.08 36.12 16.29
C GLN A 920 -10.03 37.60 15.86
N GLY A 921 -9.47 37.89 14.68
CA GLY A 921 -9.38 39.25 14.15
C GLY A 921 -10.63 39.74 13.43
N GLY A 922 -11.65 38.92 13.23
CA GLY A 922 -12.89 39.29 12.54
C GLY A 922 -13.34 38.25 11.51
N VAL A 923 -14.13 38.71 10.55
CA VAL A 923 -14.65 37.91 9.44
C VAL A 923 -14.07 38.43 8.13
N ILE A 924 -13.52 37.54 7.32
CA ILE A 924 -13.03 37.78 5.98
C ILE A 924 -14.14 37.34 5.03
N ASP A 925 -14.54 38.20 4.11
CA ASP A 925 -15.54 37.91 3.07
C ASP A 925 -14.85 37.90 1.70
N LEU A 926 -14.83 36.74 1.06
CA LEU A 926 -14.26 36.55 -0.27
C LEU A 926 -15.29 36.53 -1.40
N ASN A 927 -16.60 36.71 -1.06
CA ASN A 927 -17.67 36.63 -2.04
C ASN A 927 -17.53 37.70 -3.14
N GLY A 928 -17.51 37.25 -4.38
CA GLY A 928 -17.44 38.13 -5.55
C GLY A 928 -16.11 38.87 -5.73
N ILE A 929 -15.01 38.35 -5.17
CA ILE A 929 -13.67 38.93 -5.33
C ILE A 929 -12.97 38.45 -6.60
N SER A 930 -13.16 37.18 -6.99
CA SER A 930 -12.54 36.55 -8.15
C SER A 930 -13.36 36.57 -9.44
#